data_7f89b4797c4a2fd5b98003b76c875b9a
#
_entry.id   7f89b4797c4a2fd5b98003b76c875b9a
#
_cell.length_a   1.000
_cell.length_b   1.000
_cell.length_c   1.000
_cell.angle_alpha   90.00
_cell.angle_beta   90.00
_cell.angle_gamma   90.00
#
_symmetry.space_group_name_H-M   'P 1'
#
loop_
_entity.id
_entity.type
_entity.pdbx_description
1 polymer ?
#
loop_
_entity_poly.entity_id
_entity_poly.type
_entity_poly.pdbx_seq_one_letter_code
_entity_poly.pdbx_strand_id
1 'polypeptide(L)'
;MLIGDDGLVTTIKERCRRCYACVRECPAEAIRIVDGQASVIPSRCIGCANCFRVCSQNAKQAFREVERTFDLLASSDTVVAIVAPSFPAEFTDLNESQLVGMMRGLGFAAVHEVAFGADLVAREFARLLAADGDERYIATPCPAVVSFVRKYHPHLTPSLAPIVSPMVAMARVVHDPAMHGPDAKVVFVGPCIAKKGEAASPDIIFEIDAVLTFTELRQMFAERDITSAPDAGDGTVDGDDGTGVVVGGDGGADAADAFDPPHGSLGSLFPLARGLLQAANLSEDLITGEIIAADGKESFVEAVNDFEHGESEVRLLDILACEGCIAGVGFSNDDPLYRRRAQISRHTMRQTDGFDQELWERNMTAFAGLDLSRAYTAQDERFLVEPSEREIAEILRRMNKTTPEDELNCGACGYGTCRRHAVAVYQGIAEEEMCLQFVIEKLSTTVGDLEDSHRSLDSTKEALVKSEKLASMGQLAAGIAHEVNNPLGILLLQANILLEEVDTSEPMADDLKLIVDQANRCKKIISGLLNFARQSRVVRQPTDLVALTEDTLRTMPINENIMVRIESTMDDRVAELDADQMVQVLTNLVSNAQQAMPDGGALIINLSDTPDEVTFMVTDTGVGIPHENMDKLFDPFFTTKQVGKGTGLGLAVTHGIVKMHRGQIRVESNADPAAGPTETTFVVTLPRHEL
;
A
#
# COMPACT_ATOMS: atom_id res chain seq x y z
N MET A 1 -7.93 38.39 1.11
CA MET A 1 -7.29 37.12 1.53
C MET A 1 -7.74 36.04 0.58
N LEU A 2 -6.85 35.45 -0.18
CA LEU A 2 -7.20 34.32 -1.07
C LEU A 2 -6.47 33.09 -0.51
N ILE A 3 -7.22 32.20 0.11
CA ILE A 3 -6.74 30.84 0.34
C ILE A 3 -6.59 30.24 -1.04
N GLY A 4 -5.36 29.87 -1.44
CA GLY A 4 -5.07 29.33 -2.77
C GLY A 4 -5.84 28.03 -3.05
N ASP A 5 -5.71 27.50 -4.24
CA ASP A 5 -6.37 26.25 -4.69
C ASP A 5 -6.07 25.05 -3.76
N ASP A 6 -5.00 25.13 -2.96
CA ASP A 6 -4.62 24.10 -1.99
C ASP A 6 -5.46 24.06 -0.70
N GLY A 7 -6.27 25.09 -0.45
CA GLY A 7 -7.19 25.16 0.70
C GLY A 7 -6.51 25.41 2.06
N LEU A 8 -7.30 25.26 3.14
CA LEU A 8 -6.86 25.51 4.54
C LEU A 8 -5.85 24.48 5.06
N VAL A 9 -5.89 23.25 4.53
CA VAL A 9 -5.11 22.10 5.02
C VAL A 9 -4.57 21.32 3.84
N THR A 10 -3.28 21.08 3.86
CA THR A 10 -2.60 20.23 2.88
C THR A 10 -1.99 19.00 3.54
N THR A 11 -1.52 18.05 2.72
CA THR A 11 -0.85 16.84 3.19
C THR A 11 0.60 16.83 2.71
N ILE A 12 1.54 16.65 3.64
CA ILE A 12 2.95 16.42 3.36
C ILE A 12 3.10 14.96 2.91
N LYS A 13 3.24 14.75 1.60
CA LYS A 13 3.21 13.42 0.96
C LYS A 13 4.26 12.48 1.52
N GLU A 14 5.47 12.95 1.76
CA GLU A 14 6.62 12.18 2.24
C GLU A 14 6.41 11.64 3.67
N ARG A 15 5.57 12.30 4.46
CA ARG A 15 5.21 11.90 5.82
C ARG A 15 3.99 10.98 5.88
N CYS A 16 3.12 11.02 4.87
CA CYS A 16 1.88 10.22 4.86
C CYS A 16 2.17 8.72 4.76
N ARG A 17 1.66 7.91 5.71
CA ARG A 17 1.86 6.46 5.81
C ARG A 17 0.60 5.64 5.49
N ARG A 18 -0.38 6.22 4.83
CA ARG A 18 -1.62 5.53 4.37
C ARG A 18 -2.38 4.81 5.49
N CYS A 19 -2.37 5.37 6.71
CA CYS A 19 -3.04 4.75 7.86
C CYS A 19 -4.55 5.04 7.92
N TYR A 20 -5.05 5.90 7.04
CA TYR A 20 -6.44 6.35 6.92
C TYR A 20 -7.06 6.96 8.20
N ALA A 21 -6.29 7.20 9.26
CA ALA A 21 -6.80 7.80 10.50
C ALA A 21 -7.51 9.13 10.24
N CYS A 22 -6.92 10.02 9.42
CA CYS A 22 -7.52 11.30 9.07
C CYS A 22 -8.81 11.17 8.26
N VAL A 23 -9.00 10.09 7.47
CA VAL A 23 -10.24 9.81 6.73
C VAL A 23 -11.33 9.40 7.72
N ARG A 24 -11.05 8.44 8.60
CA ARG A 24 -11.99 7.96 9.63
C ARG A 24 -12.48 9.05 10.57
N GLU A 25 -11.58 9.98 10.86
CA GLU A 25 -11.81 11.01 11.86
C GLU A 25 -12.31 12.34 11.27
N CYS A 26 -12.54 12.42 9.96
CA CYS A 26 -12.99 13.64 9.32
C CYS A 26 -14.52 13.76 9.40
N PRO A 27 -15.09 14.69 10.20
CA PRO A 27 -16.54 14.82 10.34
C PRO A 27 -17.21 15.33 9.04
N ALA A 28 -16.44 15.93 8.15
CA ALA A 28 -16.89 16.50 6.89
C ALA A 28 -16.64 15.58 5.68
N GLU A 29 -16.09 14.38 5.90
CA GLU A 29 -15.66 13.48 4.82
C GLU A 29 -14.89 14.22 3.71
N ALA A 30 -14.03 15.18 4.13
CA ALA A 30 -13.31 16.09 3.25
C ALA A 30 -11.91 15.60 2.89
N ILE A 31 -11.61 14.32 3.10
CA ILE A 31 -10.30 13.74 2.81
C ILE A 31 -10.49 12.57 1.87
N ARG A 32 -9.94 12.70 0.67
CA ARG A 32 -9.89 11.64 -0.34
C ARG A 32 -8.53 10.95 -0.32
N ILE A 33 -8.50 9.74 -0.84
CA ILE A 33 -7.26 9.04 -1.15
C ILE A 33 -7.00 9.19 -2.65
N VAL A 34 -5.78 9.55 -3.00
CA VAL A 34 -5.32 9.66 -4.39
C VAL A 34 -3.94 9.04 -4.46
N ASP A 35 -3.75 8.06 -5.32
CA ASP A 35 -2.49 7.29 -5.42
C ASP A 35 -2.06 6.71 -4.06
N GLY A 36 -3.01 6.26 -3.27
CA GLY A 36 -2.83 5.73 -1.92
C GLY A 36 -2.43 6.77 -0.88
N GLN A 37 -2.52 8.08 -1.14
CA GLN A 37 -2.19 9.14 -0.19
C GLN A 37 -3.39 10.01 0.15
N ALA A 38 -3.45 10.47 1.40
CA ALA A 38 -4.52 11.33 1.84
C ALA A 38 -4.37 12.74 1.25
N SER A 39 -5.41 13.21 0.56
CA SER A 39 -5.52 14.57 0.02
C SER A 39 -6.77 15.23 0.59
N VAL A 40 -6.66 16.47 1.07
CA VAL A 40 -7.81 17.23 1.56
C VAL A 40 -8.54 17.84 0.37
N ILE A 41 -9.87 17.78 0.39
CA ILE A 41 -10.75 18.42 -0.60
C ILE A 41 -11.09 19.82 -0.06
N PRO A 42 -10.56 20.90 -0.65
CA PRO A 42 -10.70 22.25 -0.10
C PRO A 42 -12.15 22.72 0.04
N SER A 43 -13.00 22.46 -0.95
CA SER A 43 -14.42 22.85 -0.96
C SER A 43 -15.20 22.20 0.20
N ARG A 44 -14.86 20.94 0.55
CA ARG A 44 -15.53 20.18 1.62
C ARG A 44 -14.95 20.46 3.00
N CYS A 45 -13.70 20.90 3.08
CA CYS A 45 -13.02 21.11 4.37
C CYS A 45 -13.68 22.22 5.19
N ILE A 46 -13.97 21.94 6.47
CA ILE A 46 -14.54 22.89 7.43
C ILE A 46 -13.48 23.54 8.34
N GLY A 47 -12.21 23.18 8.21
CA GLY A 47 -11.12 23.75 9.01
C GLY A 47 -11.06 23.28 10.46
N CYS A 48 -11.78 22.25 10.88
CA CYS A 48 -11.84 21.79 12.29
C CYS A 48 -10.52 21.24 12.83
N ALA A 49 -9.52 21.04 11.98
CA ALA A 49 -8.18 20.54 12.33
C ALA A 49 -8.12 19.14 12.96
N ASN A 50 -9.21 18.38 12.98
CA ASN A 50 -9.19 17.04 13.58
C ASN A 50 -8.16 16.11 12.91
N CYS A 51 -7.95 16.26 11.60
CA CYS A 51 -6.93 15.50 10.85
C CYS A 51 -5.49 15.76 11.31
N PHE A 52 -5.19 16.88 11.97
CA PHE A 52 -3.89 17.14 12.60
C PHE A 52 -3.76 16.32 13.89
N ARG A 53 -4.78 16.36 14.77
CA ARG A 53 -4.76 15.70 16.08
C ARG A 53 -4.58 14.18 15.97
N VAL A 54 -5.20 13.57 14.95
CA VAL A 54 -5.17 12.11 14.75
C VAL A 54 -3.98 11.64 13.91
N CYS A 55 -3.18 12.56 13.37
CA CYS A 55 -2.06 12.21 12.51
C CYS A 55 -0.77 11.99 13.31
N SER A 56 -0.51 10.76 13.72
CA SER A 56 0.73 10.40 14.42
C SER A 56 2.02 10.64 13.60
N GLN A 57 1.89 10.89 12.30
CA GLN A 57 3.02 11.15 11.39
C GLN A 57 3.26 12.65 11.16
N ASN A 58 2.47 13.54 11.77
CA ASN A 58 2.53 14.98 11.54
C ASN A 58 2.57 15.34 10.04
N ALA A 59 1.74 14.62 9.25
CA ALA A 59 1.69 14.76 7.80
C ALA A 59 0.70 15.83 7.32
N LYS A 60 0.11 16.61 8.21
CA LYS A 60 -0.80 17.71 7.87
C LYS A 60 -0.12 19.06 8.07
N GLN A 61 -0.41 19.98 7.16
CA GLN A 61 0.10 21.36 7.22
C GLN A 61 -1.05 22.33 7.01
N ALA A 62 -1.12 23.35 7.87
CA ALA A 62 -2.08 24.45 7.71
C ALA A 62 -1.55 25.48 6.71
N PHE A 63 -2.48 26.20 6.08
CA PHE A 63 -2.16 27.40 5.31
C PHE A 63 -1.42 28.41 6.19
N ARG A 64 -0.33 28.99 5.67
CA ARG A 64 0.59 29.85 6.44
C ARG A 64 0.47 31.29 5.98
N GLU A 65 0.49 32.22 6.96
CA GLU A 65 0.40 33.67 6.69
C GLU A 65 1.53 34.51 7.32
N VAL A 66 2.63 33.88 7.70
CA VAL A 66 3.81 34.54 8.28
C VAL A 66 4.39 35.60 7.31
N GLU A 67 4.66 35.16 6.07
CA GLU A 67 5.22 36.06 5.03
C GLU A 67 4.29 37.23 4.74
N ARG A 68 2.98 36.95 4.57
CA ARG A 68 1.98 37.98 4.37
C ARG A 68 1.93 38.99 5.52
N THR A 69 2.05 38.51 6.76
CA THR A 69 2.06 39.39 7.92
C THR A 69 3.32 40.27 7.95
N PHE A 70 4.47 39.73 7.61
CA PHE A 70 5.68 40.55 7.47
C PHE A 70 5.55 41.62 6.39
N ASP A 71 4.91 41.30 5.25
CA ASP A 71 4.65 42.25 4.16
C ASP A 71 3.70 43.37 4.64
N LEU A 72 2.66 43.05 5.41
CA LEU A 72 1.75 44.03 6.02
C LEU A 72 2.51 44.95 6.96
N LEU A 73 3.31 44.42 7.89
CA LEU A 73 4.12 45.19 8.85
C LEU A 73 5.15 46.09 8.16
N ALA A 74 5.65 45.69 6.98
CA ALA A 74 6.60 46.48 6.24
C ALA A 74 5.96 47.54 5.34
N SER A 75 4.71 47.38 4.91
CA SER A 75 4.03 48.19 3.90
C SER A 75 2.96 49.11 4.44
N SER A 76 2.55 48.98 5.70
CA SER A 76 1.43 49.73 6.32
C SER A 76 1.85 50.40 7.60
N ASP A 77 1.44 51.69 7.79
CA ASP A 77 1.79 52.47 8.97
C ASP A 77 1.01 52.04 10.23
N THR A 78 -0.16 51.43 10.06
CA THR A 78 -1.04 51.04 11.18
C THR A 78 -1.45 49.59 11.01
N VAL A 79 -0.69 48.67 11.58
CA VAL A 79 -1.04 47.27 11.69
C VAL A 79 -1.37 46.94 13.14
N VAL A 80 -2.57 46.49 13.37
CA VAL A 80 -3.13 46.22 14.70
C VAL A 80 -3.25 44.71 14.89
N ALA A 81 -2.70 44.19 15.97
CA ALA A 81 -2.91 42.80 16.37
C ALA A 81 -4.12 42.67 17.29
N ILE A 82 -4.95 41.68 17.04
CA ILE A 82 -6.03 41.23 17.93
C ILE A 82 -5.78 39.80 18.38
N VAL A 83 -5.60 39.60 19.68
CA VAL A 83 -5.11 38.32 20.24
C VAL A 83 -6.27 37.56 20.89
N ALA A 84 -6.41 36.28 20.52
CA ALA A 84 -7.41 35.40 21.09
C ALA A 84 -7.22 35.22 22.61
N PRO A 85 -8.30 35.19 23.41
CA PRO A 85 -8.21 35.11 24.87
C PRO A 85 -7.71 33.72 25.37
N SER A 86 -7.29 32.87 24.46
CA SER A 86 -6.58 31.60 24.75
C SER A 86 -5.07 31.76 24.89
N PHE A 87 -4.50 32.96 24.69
CA PHE A 87 -3.05 33.21 24.77
C PHE A 87 -2.40 32.80 26.10
N PRO A 88 -3.06 32.87 27.28
CA PRO A 88 -2.45 32.47 28.55
C PRO A 88 -2.15 30.97 28.62
N ALA A 89 -2.80 30.17 27.77
CA ALA A 89 -2.55 28.76 27.66
C ALA A 89 -1.40 28.41 26.69
N GLU A 90 -0.97 29.34 25.83
CA GLU A 90 0.19 29.21 24.97
C GLU A 90 1.45 29.78 25.62
N PHE A 91 1.37 31.04 26.07
CA PHE A 91 2.53 31.80 26.52
C PHE A 91 2.70 31.69 28.03
N THR A 92 2.91 30.46 28.51
CA THR A 92 3.10 30.19 29.96
C THR A 92 4.48 30.60 30.47
N ASP A 93 5.39 30.84 29.57
CA ASP A 93 6.77 31.27 29.74
C ASP A 93 6.91 32.81 29.74
N LEU A 94 5.85 33.54 29.40
CA LEU A 94 5.81 34.99 29.29
C LEU A 94 4.72 35.55 30.18
N ASN A 95 4.91 36.74 30.74
CA ASN A 95 3.83 37.54 31.24
C ASN A 95 3.17 38.36 30.11
N GLU A 96 2.04 39.00 30.44
CA GLU A 96 1.26 39.75 29.46
C GLU A 96 2.06 40.92 28.85
N SER A 97 2.76 41.68 29.65
CA SER A 97 3.59 42.83 29.21
C SER A 97 4.72 42.38 28.31
N GLN A 98 5.36 41.25 28.61
CA GLN A 98 6.40 40.70 27.77
C GLN A 98 5.86 40.29 26.39
N LEU A 99 4.68 39.63 26.35
CA LEU A 99 4.06 39.23 25.06
C LEU A 99 3.73 40.47 24.24
N VAL A 100 3.06 41.47 24.84
CA VAL A 100 2.69 42.70 24.13
C VAL A 100 3.93 43.47 23.67
N GLY A 101 4.97 43.59 24.51
CA GLY A 101 6.24 44.24 24.15
C GLY A 101 6.92 43.51 22.97
N MET A 102 6.95 42.16 22.94
CA MET A 102 7.47 41.38 21.84
C MET A 102 6.67 41.60 20.54
N MET A 103 5.34 41.69 20.63
CA MET A 103 4.51 41.95 19.44
C MET A 103 4.72 43.37 18.91
N ARG A 104 4.86 44.38 19.79
CA ARG A 104 5.25 45.73 19.37
C ARG A 104 6.66 45.75 18.76
N GLY A 105 7.59 44.93 19.26
CA GLY A 105 8.91 44.71 18.69
C GLY A 105 8.88 44.11 17.27
N LEU A 106 7.84 43.35 16.89
CA LEU A 106 7.60 42.91 15.51
C LEU A 106 7.14 44.04 14.58
N GLY A 107 6.62 45.18 15.15
CA GLY A 107 6.14 46.31 14.37
C GLY A 107 4.63 46.51 14.43
N PHE A 108 3.89 45.79 15.32
CA PHE A 108 2.48 46.06 15.53
C PHE A 108 2.32 47.43 16.23
N ALA A 109 1.45 48.31 15.66
CA ALA A 109 1.17 49.63 16.20
C ALA A 109 0.34 49.58 17.46
N ALA A 110 -0.56 48.60 17.56
CA ALA A 110 -1.38 48.35 18.75
C ALA A 110 -1.66 46.83 18.89
N VAL A 111 -1.92 46.40 20.11
CA VAL A 111 -2.20 44.99 20.45
C VAL A 111 -3.41 44.91 21.37
N HIS A 112 -4.54 44.48 20.87
CA HIS A 112 -5.77 44.35 21.61
C HIS A 112 -6.12 42.90 21.93
N GLU A 113 -6.89 42.74 23.02
CA GLU A 113 -7.44 41.42 23.37
C GLU A 113 -8.83 41.23 22.76
N VAL A 114 -9.08 40.06 22.13
CA VAL A 114 -10.39 39.73 21.53
C VAL A 114 -11.47 39.52 22.59
N ALA A 115 -11.12 39.45 23.88
CA ALA A 115 -12.06 39.27 24.96
C ALA A 115 -13.16 40.38 25.00
N PHE A 116 -12.81 41.64 24.68
CA PHE A 116 -13.81 42.68 24.55
C PHE A 116 -14.81 42.46 23.42
N GLY A 117 -14.32 42.03 22.23
CA GLY A 117 -15.19 41.62 21.13
C GLY A 117 -16.10 40.44 21.50
N ALA A 118 -15.60 39.54 22.35
CA ALA A 118 -16.39 38.42 22.87
C ALA A 118 -17.50 38.88 23.84
N ASP A 119 -17.24 39.89 24.69
CA ASP A 119 -18.27 40.50 25.56
C ASP A 119 -19.39 41.15 24.72
N LEU A 120 -19.03 41.86 23.65
CA LEU A 120 -20.00 42.43 22.71
C LEU A 120 -20.89 41.35 22.06
N VAL A 121 -20.28 40.26 21.61
CA VAL A 121 -20.99 39.11 21.03
C VAL A 121 -21.90 38.46 22.09
N ALA A 122 -21.40 38.23 23.30
CA ALA A 122 -22.20 37.67 24.42
C ALA A 122 -23.45 38.52 24.70
N ARG A 123 -23.29 39.84 24.71
CA ARG A 123 -24.42 40.77 24.89
C ARG A 123 -25.46 40.63 23.76
N GLU A 124 -25.06 40.46 22.53
CA GLU A 124 -25.98 40.28 21.41
C GLU A 124 -26.70 38.92 21.48
N PHE A 125 -26.03 37.83 21.91
CA PHE A 125 -26.71 36.57 22.18
C PHE A 125 -27.72 36.67 23.31
N ALA A 126 -27.39 37.37 24.42
CA ALA A 126 -28.33 37.62 25.50
C ALA A 126 -29.58 38.41 24.99
N ARG A 127 -29.38 39.42 24.12
CA ARG A 127 -30.50 40.16 23.50
C ARG A 127 -31.33 39.30 22.57
N LEU A 128 -30.67 38.48 21.74
CA LEU A 128 -31.33 37.60 20.79
C LEU A 128 -32.29 36.63 21.48
N LEU A 129 -31.87 36.05 22.61
CA LEU A 129 -32.69 35.10 23.37
C LEU A 129 -33.72 35.79 24.27
N ALA A 130 -33.49 37.04 24.70
CA ALA A 130 -34.46 37.83 25.45
C ALA A 130 -35.60 38.37 24.57
N ALA A 131 -35.49 38.34 23.27
CA ALA A 131 -36.57 38.69 22.35
C ALA A 131 -37.67 37.63 22.40
N ASP A 132 -38.94 38.10 22.41
CA ASP A 132 -40.10 37.22 22.33
C ASP A 132 -40.17 36.55 20.95
N GLY A 133 -40.03 35.22 20.90
CA GLY A 133 -40.13 34.45 19.64
C GLY A 133 -39.76 32.98 19.87
N ASP A 134 -40.29 32.10 19.01
CA ASP A 134 -40.01 30.65 18.98
C ASP A 134 -38.85 30.33 18.03
N GLU A 135 -38.04 31.31 17.67
CA GLU A 135 -36.94 31.11 16.73
C GLU A 135 -35.80 30.33 17.38
N ARG A 136 -35.22 29.40 16.58
CA ARG A 136 -34.19 28.47 17.00
C ARG A 136 -32.86 28.85 16.37
N TYR A 137 -31.80 28.94 17.18
CA TYR A 137 -30.51 29.41 16.74
C TYR A 137 -29.38 28.39 17.01
N ILE A 138 -28.43 28.36 16.11
CA ILE A 138 -27.13 27.70 16.25
C ILE A 138 -26.09 28.82 16.47
N ALA A 139 -25.30 28.74 17.53
CA ALA A 139 -24.29 29.72 17.84
C ALA A 139 -23.16 29.77 16.80
N THR A 140 -22.68 30.96 16.48
CA THR A 140 -21.75 31.25 15.38
C THR A 140 -20.32 31.63 15.74
N PRO A 141 -19.87 31.61 17.01
CA PRO A 141 -18.47 31.87 17.38
C PRO A 141 -17.48 30.89 16.78
N CYS A 142 -17.90 29.65 16.50
CA CYS A 142 -17.04 28.61 15.91
C CYS A 142 -17.17 28.55 14.38
N PRO A 143 -16.14 28.99 13.61
CA PRO A 143 -16.21 28.99 12.14
C PRO A 143 -16.30 27.59 11.52
N ALA A 144 -15.79 26.55 12.19
CA ALA A 144 -15.89 25.19 11.71
C ALA A 144 -17.33 24.67 11.76
N VAL A 145 -18.09 25.01 12.79
CA VAL A 145 -19.52 24.72 12.91
C VAL A 145 -20.31 25.47 11.85
N VAL A 146 -20.08 26.77 11.72
CA VAL A 146 -20.72 27.60 10.67
C VAL A 146 -20.47 27.01 9.28
N SER A 147 -19.23 26.62 9.00
CA SER A 147 -18.87 26.00 7.71
C SER A 147 -19.54 24.63 7.53
N PHE A 148 -19.67 23.85 8.59
CA PHE A 148 -20.36 22.55 8.56
C PHE A 148 -21.83 22.71 8.25
N VAL A 149 -22.52 23.60 8.95
CA VAL A 149 -23.96 23.88 8.71
C VAL A 149 -24.17 24.38 7.28
N ARG A 150 -23.42 25.38 6.83
CA ARG A 150 -23.56 25.97 5.49
C ARG A 150 -23.33 24.95 4.37
N LYS A 151 -22.39 24.00 4.55
CA LYS A 151 -22.00 23.03 3.54
C LYS A 151 -22.83 21.75 3.56
N TYR A 152 -23.13 21.24 4.74
CA TYR A 152 -23.73 19.91 4.91
C TYR A 152 -25.19 19.95 5.35
N HIS A 153 -25.63 21.05 5.95
CA HIS A 153 -27.02 21.30 6.38
C HIS A 153 -27.52 22.66 5.87
N PRO A 154 -27.47 22.93 4.55
CA PRO A 154 -27.72 24.26 3.98
C PRO A 154 -29.11 24.82 4.30
N HIS A 155 -30.10 23.96 4.57
CA HIS A 155 -31.44 24.35 5.00
C HIS A 155 -31.47 24.88 6.44
N LEU A 156 -30.47 24.54 7.30
CA LEU A 156 -30.28 25.11 8.62
C LEU A 156 -29.50 26.45 8.61
N THR A 157 -29.03 26.91 7.44
CA THR A 157 -28.31 28.19 7.34
C THR A 157 -29.12 29.38 7.92
N PRO A 158 -30.46 29.46 7.77
CA PRO A 158 -31.26 30.51 8.42
C PRO A 158 -31.28 30.40 9.95
N SER A 159 -31.00 29.25 10.51
CA SER A 159 -30.91 29.06 11.97
C SER A 159 -29.55 29.45 12.55
N LEU A 160 -28.54 29.76 11.75
CA LEU A 160 -27.30 30.33 12.26
C LEU A 160 -27.62 31.70 12.87
N ALA A 161 -27.22 31.92 14.14
CA ALA A 161 -27.43 33.21 14.78
C ALA A 161 -26.82 34.33 13.94
N PRO A 162 -27.57 35.39 13.59
CA PRO A 162 -27.09 36.45 12.71
C PRO A 162 -26.09 37.37 13.41
N ILE A 163 -25.10 36.80 14.10
CA ILE A 163 -24.10 37.48 14.90
C ILE A 163 -22.72 37.08 14.43
N VAL A 164 -21.82 38.07 14.32
CA VAL A 164 -20.40 37.82 13.98
C VAL A 164 -19.66 37.06 15.07
N SER A 165 -18.52 36.50 14.73
CA SER A 165 -17.63 35.90 15.75
C SER A 165 -16.90 36.98 16.55
N PRO A 166 -16.37 36.66 17.76
CA PRO A 166 -15.56 37.59 18.55
C PRO A 166 -14.38 38.24 17.83
N MET A 167 -13.73 37.46 16.92
CA MET A 167 -12.67 37.96 16.07
C MET A 167 -13.13 39.13 15.19
N VAL A 168 -14.26 38.95 14.52
CA VAL A 168 -14.84 39.97 13.64
C VAL A 168 -15.40 41.13 14.41
N ALA A 169 -16.03 40.90 15.57
CA ALA A 169 -16.50 41.96 16.47
C ALA A 169 -15.35 42.85 16.90
N MET A 170 -14.20 42.28 17.31
CA MET A 170 -13.04 43.09 17.73
C MET A 170 -12.41 43.82 16.54
N ALA A 171 -12.37 43.22 15.35
CA ALA A 171 -11.90 43.92 14.15
C ALA A 171 -12.77 45.13 13.80
N ARG A 172 -14.09 45.02 13.96
CA ARG A 172 -15.02 46.18 13.81
C ARG A 172 -14.79 47.25 14.84
N VAL A 173 -14.44 46.91 16.10
CA VAL A 173 -13.99 47.85 17.10
C VAL A 173 -12.72 48.57 16.67
N VAL A 174 -11.74 47.85 16.15
CA VAL A 174 -10.46 48.43 15.63
C VAL A 174 -10.73 49.40 14.47
N HIS A 175 -11.65 49.08 13.58
CA HIS A 175 -11.99 49.87 12.41
C HIS A 175 -12.92 51.10 12.77
N ASP A 176 -13.41 51.18 14.01
CA ASP A 176 -14.20 52.34 14.44
C ASP A 176 -13.34 53.62 14.34
N PRO A 177 -13.88 54.74 13.84
CA PRO A 177 -13.16 56.02 13.78
C PRO A 177 -12.65 56.52 15.10
N ALA A 178 -13.26 56.11 16.23
CA ALA A 178 -12.83 56.46 17.58
C ALA A 178 -11.61 55.64 18.05
N MET A 179 -11.26 54.58 17.32
CA MET A 179 -10.11 53.71 17.57
C MET A 179 -9.00 53.96 16.55
N HIS A 180 -8.78 53.04 15.63
CA HIS A 180 -7.72 53.12 14.62
C HIS A 180 -8.24 53.51 13.22
N GLY A 181 -9.57 53.48 13.04
CA GLY A 181 -10.23 53.83 11.79
C GLY A 181 -10.21 52.75 10.69
N PRO A 182 -10.93 52.99 9.60
CA PRO A 182 -11.23 51.97 8.60
C PRO A 182 -10.00 51.51 7.74
N ASP A 183 -8.92 52.30 7.78
CA ASP A 183 -7.70 52.00 7.01
C ASP A 183 -6.69 51.11 7.79
N ALA A 184 -6.95 50.89 9.09
CA ALA A 184 -6.11 50.04 9.92
C ALA A 184 -6.07 48.60 9.39
N LYS A 185 -4.88 47.97 9.38
CA LYS A 185 -4.71 46.59 9.01
C LYS A 185 -4.83 45.69 10.24
N VAL A 186 -5.70 44.70 10.18
CA VAL A 186 -6.02 43.84 11.32
C VAL A 186 -5.41 42.45 11.14
N VAL A 187 -4.59 42.04 12.10
CA VAL A 187 -4.02 40.71 12.17
C VAL A 187 -4.55 39.97 13.38
N PHE A 188 -5.29 38.90 13.19
CA PHE A 188 -5.73 38.03 14.27
C PHE A 188 -4.67 37.02 14.65
N VAL A 189 -4.45 36.82 15.95
CA VAL A 189 -3.54 35.81 16.51
C VAL A 189 -4.30 34.87 17.42
N GLY A 190 -4.28 33.55 17.11
CA GLY A 190 -5.00 32.59 17.95
C GLY A 190 -4.79 31.13 17.51
N PRO A 191 -5.33 30.14 18.26
CA PRO A 191 -5.00 28.72 18.06
C PRO A 191 -5.78 28.05 16.91
N CYS A 192 -6.71 28.74 16.26
CA CYS A 192 -7.72 28.12 15.40
C CYS A 192 -7.45 28.34 13.91
N ILE A 193 -7.20 27.26 13.14
CA ILE A 193 -7.01 27.37 11.69
C ILE A 193 -8.31 27.65 10.91
N ALA A 194 -9.50 27.32 11.48
CA ALA A 194 -10.78 27.67 10.85
C ALA A 194 -10.98 29.19 10.76
N LYS A 195 -10.33 29.97 11.64
CA LYS A 195 -10.34 31.44 11.58
C LYS A 195 -9.70 31.99 10.31
N LYS A 196 -8.70 31.29 9.73
CA LYS A 196 -8.16 31.62 8.41
C LYS A 196 -9.23 31.51 7.31
N GLY A 197 -10.07 30.45 7.37
CA GLY A 197 -11.21 30.27 6.48
C GLY A 197 -12.32 31.29 6.70
N GLU A 198 -12.56 31.67 7.94
CA GLU A 198 -13.51 32.74 8.25
C GLU A 198 -13.06 34.10 7.69
N ALA A 199 -11.82 34.50 7.92
CA ALA A 199 -11.25 35.75 7.41
C ALA A 199 -11.23 35.82 5.86
N ALA A 200 -11.15 34.67 5.20
CA ALA A 200 -11.24 34.60 3.74
C ALA A 200 -12.69 34.59 3.18
N SER A 201 -13.69 34.61 4.07
CA SER A 201 -15.11 34.61 3.65
C SER A 201 -15.48 35.91 2.94
N PRO A 202 -16.18 35.86 1.78
CA PRO A 202 -16.48 37.06 0.98
C PRO A 202 -17.23 38.16 1.74
N ASP A 203 -18.01 37.78 2.73
CA ASP A 203 -18.84 38.67 3.55
C ASP A 203 -18.04 39.49 4.60
N ILE A 204 -16.80 39.08 4.89
CA ILE A 204 -15.91 39.76 5.86
C ILE A 204 -14.48 39.93 5.38
N ILE A 205 -14.23 39.76 4.07
CA ILE A 205 -12.89 39.69 3.46
C ILE A 205 -12.02 40.94 3.69
N PHE A 206 -12.62 42.07 3.98
CA PHE A 206 -11.93 43.36 4.21
C PHE A 206 -11.79 43.70 5.72
N GLU A 207 -12.28 42.85 6.61
CA GLU A 207 -12.25 43.14 8.04
C GLU A 207 -10.99 42.57 8.73
N ILE A 208 -10.40 41.51 8.17
CA ILE A 208 -9.20 40.83 8.68
C ILE A 208 -8.20 40.67 7.56
N ASP A 209 -7.01 41.21 7.70
CA ASP A 209 -5.98 41.16 6.67
C ASP A 209 -5.14 39.89 6.74
N ALA A 210 -4.83 39.37 7.94
CA ALA A 210 -4.15 38.09 8.12
C ALA A 210 -4.56 37.38 9.42
N VAL A 211 -4.35 36.06 9.47
CA VAL A 211 -4.63 35.22 10.65
C VAL A 211 -3.41 34.38 10.97
N LEU A 212 -2.79 34.63 12.11
CA LEU A 212 -1.67 33.84 12.62
C LEU A 212 -2.12 32.83 13.66
N THR A 213 -1.54 31.64 13.63
CA THR A 213 -1.55 30.74 14.77
C THR A 213 -0.51 31.18 15.82
N PHE A 214 -0.64 30.74 17.07
CA PHE A 214 0.39 31.00 18.10
C PHE A 214 1.75 30.42 17.69
N THR A 215 1.75 29.25 17.05
CA THR A 215 2.97 28.65 16.48
C THR A 215 3.60 29.56 15.43
N GLU A 216 2.80 30.20 14.55
CA GLU A 216 3.31 31.14 13.54
C GLU A 216 3.83 32.42 14.18
N LEU A 217 3.18 32.93 15.25
CA LEU A 217 3.69 34.10 15.97
C LEU A 217 5.04 33.80 16.65
N ARG A 218 5.18 32.65 17.33
CA ARG A 218 6.47 32.23 17.90
C ARG A 218 7.56 32.10 16.83
N GLN A 219 7.20 31.62 15.64
CA GLN A 219 8.13 31.59 14.52
C GLN A 219 8.57 33.01 14.10
N MET A 220 7.64 33.97 14.02
CA MET A 220 7.98 35.35 13.69
C MET A 220 8.92 35.97 14.73
N PHE A 221 8.71 35.70 16.02
CA PHE A 221 9.65 36.11 17.06
C PHE A 221 11.04 35.53 16.86
N ALA A 222 11.12 34.24 16.56
CA ALA A 222 12.39 33.57 16.30
C ALA A 222 13.10 34.10 15.03
N GLU A 223 12.36 34.36 13.93
CA GLU A 223 12.92 34.88 12.68
C GLU A 223 13.45 36.32 12.78
N ARG A 224 12.97 37.09 13.79
CA ARG A 224 13.40 38.47 14.05
C ARG A 224 14.28 38.58 15.29
N ASP A 225 14.71 37.46 15.88
CA ASP A 225 15.53 37.43 17.12
C ASP A 225 14.92 38.24 18.26
N ILE A 226 13.57 38.30 18.36
CA ILE A 226 12.87 39.01 19.42
C ILE A 226 12.73 38.08 20.64
N THR A 227 13.35 38.46 21.71
CA THR A 227 13.28 37.77 23.00
C THR A 227 12.67 38.69 24.09
N SER A 228 12.03 38.08 25.08
CA SER A 228 11.56 38.85 26.26
C SER A 228 12.76 39.32 27.08
N ALA A 229 12.73 40.59 27.54
CA ALA A 229 13.65 40.98 28.59
C ALA A 229 13.42 40.15 29.85
N PRO A 230 14.45 39.71 30.57
CA PRO A 230 14.28 39.05 31.85
C PRO A 230 13.52 39.96 32.80
N ASP A 231 12.58 39.42 33.60
CA ASP A 231 11.91 40.15 34.66
C ASP A 231 12.97 40.85 35.51
N ALA A 232 12.78 42.13 35.78
CA ALA A 232 13.68 42.95 36.65
C ALA A 232 13.53 42.55 38.13
N GLY A 233 13.62 41.25 38.41
CA GLY A 233 13.59 40.62 39.75
C GLY A 233 14.91 39.90 40.00
N ASP A 234 15.81 40.63 40.69
CA ASP A 234 17.02 40.19 41.38
C ASP A 234 18.22 39.65 40.55
N GLY A 235 19.16 40.56 40.40
CA GLY A 235 20.59 40.28 40.55
C GLY A 235 21.37 39.62 39.42
N THR A 236 22.25 40.45 38.82
CA THR A 236 23.54 40.11 38.18
C THR A 236 23.51 39.17 36.98
N VAL A 237 23.71 39.74 35.80
CA VAL A 237 24.21 39.00 34.61
C VAL A 237 25.42 39.74 34.07
N ASP A 238 26.56 39.00 34.03
CA ASP A 238 27.73 39.34 33.22
C ASP A 238 27.39 39.26 31.73
N GLY A 239 27.86 40.24 30.97
CA GLY A 239 27.57 40.34 29.55
C GLY A 239 28.27 39.30 28.70
N ASP A 240 27.67 38.98 27.58
CA ASP A 240 28.42 38.68 26.35
C ASP A 240 27.57 38.98 25.10
N ASP A 241 28.26 39.36 24.02
CA ASP A 241 27.81 39.92 22.76
C ASP A 241 26.80 39.08 21.96
N GLY A 242 25.62 39.65 21.72
CA GLY A 242 24.69 39.13 20.72
C GLY A 242 23.74 40.22 20.23
N THR A 243 23.71 40.47 18.95
CA THR A 243 22.93 41.51 18.23
C THR A 243 21.42 41.24 18.18
N GLY A 244 20.83 40.79 19.27
CA GLY A 244 19.36 40.65 19.41
C GLY A 244 18.75 41.95 19.90
N VAL A 245 17.60 42.38 19.33
CA VAL A 245 16.84 43.52 19.82
C VAL A 245 16.17 43.10 21.13
N VAL A 246 16.71 43.59 22.24
CA VAL A 246 16.10 43.46 23.56
C VAL A 246 15.10 44.60 23.73
N VAL A 247 13.82 44.28 23.82
CA VAL A 247 12.77 45.26 24.15
C VAL A 247 12.66 45.35 25.66
N GLY A 248 13.34 46.31 26.25
CA GLY A 248 13.30 46.64 27.67
C GLY A 248 13.82 48.05 27.90
N GLY A 249 12.93 48.98 28.15
CA GLY A 249 13.28 50.35 28.55
C GLY A 249 13.46 50.44 30.07
N ASP A 250 14.45 51.20 30.52
CA ASP A 250 14.66 51.55 31.92
C ASP A 250 13.44 52.25 32.48
N GLY A 251 12.91 51.73 33.57
CA GLY A 251 12.16 52.48 34.54
C GLY A 251 10.64 52.34 34.56
N GLY A 252 10.14 51.66 35.57
CA GLY A 252 8.75 51.72 36.02
C GLY A 252 7.80 50.85 35.20
N ALA A 253 6.99 49.98 35.84
CA ALA A 253 5.90 49.28 35.20
C ALA A 253 4.93 50.28 34.53
N ASP A 254 5.27 50.76 33.34
CA ASP A 254 4.50 51.74 32.60
C ASP A 254 3.47 51.04 31.72
N ALA A 255 2.29 51.63 31.65
CA ALA A 255 1.13 51.28 30.83
C ALA A 255 1.43 51.04 29.34
N ALA A 256 2.69 51.19 28.90
CA ALA A 256 3.12 51.04 27.51
C ALA A 256 3.20 49.59 27.01
N ASP A 257 3.31 48.62 27.92
CA ASP A 257 3.47 47.20 27.54
C ASP A 257 2.26 46.32 27.95
N ALA A 258 1.12 46.89 28.24
CA ALA A 258 -0.16 46.19 28.44
C ALA A 258 -0.94 46.11 27.10
N PHE A 259 -1.94 45.24 27.04
CA PHE A 259 -2.91 45.29 25.94
C PHE A 259 -3.55 46.69 25.85
N ASP A 260 -3.77 47.13 24.64
CA ASP A 260 -4.45 48.40 24.40
C ASP A 260 -5.95 48.28 24.68
N PRO A 261 -6.59 49.30 25.31
CA PRO A 261 -8.02 49.29 25.56
C PRO A 261 -8.85 49.29 24.26
N PRO A 262 -10.10 48.82 24.29
CA PRO A 262 -10.87 48.43 25.47
C PRO A 262 -10.58 46.99 25.94
N HIS A 263 -10.57 46.79 27.27
CA HIS A 263 -10.34 45.49 27.86
C HIS A 263 -11.63 44.68 28.01
N GLY A 264 -11.54 43.36 27.83
CA GLY A 264 -12.64 42.45 28.05
C GLY A 264 -12.83 42.05 29.52
N SER A 265 -13.96 41.45 29.80
CA SER A 265 -14.33 40.89 31.09
C SER A 265 -14.49 39.35 30.96
N LEU A 266 -15.69 38.82 31.14
CA LEU A 266 -15.99 37.41 31.02
C LEU A 266 -15.83 36.84 29.58
N GLY A 267 -15.69 37.73 28.58
CA GLY A 267 -15.32 37.37 27.22
C GLY A 267 -14.01 36.56 27.12
N SER A 268 -13.12 36.71 28.11
CA SER A 268 -11.91 35.90 28.27
C SER A 268 -12.19 34.40 28.45
N LEU A 269 -13.43 33.99 28.76
CA LEU A 269 -13.86 32.60 28.92
C LEU A 269 -14.30 31.93 27.59
N PHE A 270 -14.49 32.69 26.49
CA PHE A 270 -14.94 32.16 25.21
C PHE A 270 -14.10 30.98 24.64
N PRO A 271 -12.79 30.86 24.96
CA PRO A 271 -12.03 29.69 24.53
C PRO A 271 -12.46 28.37 25.17
N LEU A 272 -13.22 28.42 26.25
CA LEU A 272 -13.70 27.26 26.99
C LEU A 272 -15.08 26.82 26.50
N ALA A 273 -15.37 25.55 26.61
CA ALA A 273 -16.73 25.05 26.42
C ALA A 273 -17.69 25.76 27.39
N ARG A 274 -18.86 26.20 26.92
CA ARG A 274 -19.84 27.01 27.65
C ARG A 274 -19.37 28.43 28.01
N GLY A 275 -18.23 28.89 27.47
CA GLY A 275 -17.69 30.22 27.72
C GLY A 275 -18.61 31.32 27.20
N LEU A 276 -19.25 31.14 26.04
CA LEU A 276 -20.30 32.02 25.52
C LEU A 276 -21.45 32.17 26.53
N LEU A 277 -21.99 31.05 27.01
CA LEU A 277 -23.12 31.03 27.92
C LEU A 277 -22.79 31.79 29.22
N GLN A 278 -21.60 31.53 29.77
CA GLN A 278 -21.16 32.18 31.00
C GLN A 278 -20.95 33.70 30.79
N ALA A 279 -20.35 34.13 29.68
CA ALA A 279 -20.16 35.55 29.37
C ALA A 279 -21.49 36.27 29.08
N ALA A 280 -22.46 35.59 28.49
CA ALA A 280 -23.80 36.12 28.23
C ALA A 280 -24.75 36.07 29.45
N ASN A 281 -24.28 35.56 30.58
CA ASN A 281 -25.11 35.27 31.76
C ASN A 281 -26.29 34.34 31.44
N LEU A 282 -26.06 33.37 30.55
CA LEU A 282 -27.01 32.34 30.18
C LEU A 282 -26.60 31.02 30.87
N SER A 283 -27.54 30.17 31.14
CA SER A 283 -27.27 28.85 31.71
C SER A 283 -28.01 27.76 30.96
N GLU A 284 -27.34 26.61 30.81
CA GLU A 284 -27.95 25.39 30.32
C GLU A 284 -28.96 24.91 31.38
N ASP A 285 -30.24 24.83 31.00
CA ASP A 285 -31.28 24.31 31.87
C ASP A 285 -31.69 22.90 31.44
N LEU A 286 -31.34 21.95 32.28
CA LEU A 286 -31.63 20.52 32.01
C LEU A 286 -33.13 20.17 32.11
N ILE A 287 -33.98 21.09 32.63
CA ILE A 287 -35.41 20.87 32.77
C ILE A 287 -36.15 21.31 31.52
N THR A 288 -35.85 22.53 31.04
CA THR A 288 -36.50 23.09 29.84
C THR A 288 -35.84 22.64 28.56
N GLY A 289 -34.52 22.37 28.57
CA GLY A 289 -33.78 22.01 27.39
C GLY A 289 -33.66 23.12 26.33
N GLU A 290 -34.04 24.36 26.65
CA GLU A 290 -34.01 25.49 25.71
C GLU A 290 -32.62 25.86 25.23
N ILE A 291 -31.58 25.61 26.05
CA ILE A 291 -30.18 25.85 25.72
C ILE A 291 -29.42 24.54 25.87
N ILE A 292 -28.79 24.11 24.80
CA ILE A 292 -27.93 22.92 24.79
C ILE A 292 -26.51 23.34 24.40
N ALA A 293 -25.53 22.85 25.16
CA ALA A 293 -24.13 23.03 24.83
C ALA A 293 -23.44 21.70 24.55
N ALA A 294 -22.75 21.62 23.39
CA ALA A 294 -21.99 20.45 23.00
C ALA A 294 -20.62 20.83 22.42
N ASP A 295 -19.60 20.05 22.75
CA ASP A 295 -18.25 20.29 22.29
C ASP A 295 -17.56 18.96 21.89
N GLY A 296 -16.61 19.06 20.97
CA GLY A 296 -15.91 17.91 20.40
C GLY A 296 -16.56 17.34 19.14
N LYS A 297 -15.78 16.56 18.41
CA LYS A 297 -16.08 16.10 17.05
C LYS A 297 -17.41 15.35 16.92
N GLU A 298 -17.65 14.41 17.82
CA GLU A 298 -18.84 13.54 17.73
C GLU A 298 -20.10 14.30 18.19
N SER A 299 -19.99 14.97 19.31
CA SER A 299 -21.10 15.69 19.93
C SER A 299 -21.65 16.83 19.07
N PHE A 300 -20.77 17.61 18.38
CA PHE A 300 -21.29 18.69 17.55
C PHE A 300 -22.03 18.20 16.31
N VAL A 301 -21.58 17.07 15.70
CA VAL A 301 -22.25 16.48 14.53
C VAL A 301 -23.61 15.91 14.94
N GLU A 302 -23.65 15.18 16.07
CA GLU A 302 -24.87 14.65 16.64
C GLU A 302 -25.88 15.76 16.98
N ALA A 303 -25.42 16.81 17.68
CA ALA A 303 -26.25 17.94 18.05
C ALA A 303 -26.85 18.70 16.85
N VAL A 304 -26.10 18.88 15.75
CA VAL A 304 -26.63 19.49 14.53
C VAL A 304 -27.67 18.59 13.87
N ASN A 305 -27.44 17.27 13.83
CA ASN A 305 -28.39 16.31 13.27
C ASN A 305 -29.70 16.27 14.08
N ASP A 306 -29.62 16.26 15.42
CA ASP A 306 -30.80 16.30 16.28
C ASP A 306 -31.58 17.61 16.15
N PHE A 307 -30.85 18.72 16.07
CA PHE A 307 -31.45 20.03 15.79
C PHE A 307 -32.19 20.08 14.48
N GLU A 308 -31.70 19.38 13.44
CA GLU A 308 -32.35 19.28 12.13
C GLU A 308 -33.68 18.54 12.19
N HIS A 309 -33.76 17.44 12.98
CA HIS A 309 -34.97 16.63 13.06
C HIS A 309 -36.10 17.30 13.86
N GLY A 310 -35.83 18.37 14.59
CA GLY A 310 -36.86 19.23 15.18
C GLY A 310 -37.58 18.65 16.38
N GLU A 311 -37.11 17.54 16.96
CA GLU A 311 -37.76 16.89 18.11
C GLU A 311 -37.53 17.62 19.45
N SER A 312 -36.59 18.58 19.51
CA SER A 312 -36.24 19.32 20.72
C SER A 312 -36.72 20.78 20.67
N GLU A 313 -37.17 21.30 21.81
CA GLU A 313 -37.57 22.70 22.00
C GLU A 313 -36.36 23.65 22.19
N VAL A 314 -35.21 23.29 21.62
CA VAL A 314 -33.93 24.01 21.72
C VAL A 314 -34.02 25.35 21.02
N ARG A 315 -33.89 26.46 21.77
CA ARG A 315 -33.81 27.84 21.27
C ARG A 315 -32.37 28.25 20.90
N LEU A 316 -31.37 27.77 21.68
CA LEU A 316 -29.97 27.99 21.37
C LEU A 316 -29.17 26.70 21.47
N LEU A 317 -28.46 26.38 20.38
CA LEU A 317 -27.47 25.32 20.35
C LEU A 317 -26.07 25.96 20.37
N ASP A 318 -25.38 25.92 21.52
CA ASP A 318 -23.99 26.41 21.70
C ASP A 318 -23.01 25.25 21.44
N ILE A 319 -22.42 25.21 20.26
CA ILE A 319 -21.58 24.08 19.83
C ILE A 319 -20.19 24.50 19.34
N LEU A 320 -19.21 23.72 19.75
CA LEU A 320 -17.82 23.85 19.30
C LEU A 320 -17.34 22.56 18.63
N ALA A 321 -16.71 22.68 17.46
CA ALA A 321 -16.17 21.52 16.74
C ALA A 321 -14.94 20.89 17.43
N CYS A 322 -14.34 21.58 18.40
CA CYS A 322 -13.26 21.12 19.25
C CYS A 322 -13.72 21.14 20.72
N GLU A 323 -12.97 20.53 21.62
CA GLU A 323 -13.18 20.62 23.09
C GLU A 323 -12.76 22.01 23.63
N GLY A 324 -13.40 23.07 23.11
CA GLY A 324 -12.99 24.45 23.28
C GLY A 324 -11.88 24.90 22.32
N CYS A 325 -11.70 26.23 22.18
CA CYS A 325 -10.59 26.77 21.35
C CYS A 325 -9.22 26.42 21.93
N ILE A 326 -9.13 26.09 23.22
CA ILE A 326 -7.92 25.60 23.88
C ILE A 326 -7.42 24.25 23.35
N ALA A 327 -8.24 23.52 22.60
CA ALA A 327 -7.88 22.31 21.88
C ALA A 327 -7.41 22.57 20.42
N GLY A 328 -7.28 23.85 20.02
CA GLY A 328 -6.81 24.25 18.68
C GLY A 328 -5.40 23.75 18.38
N VAL A 329 -5.13 23.47 17.10
CA VAL A 329 -3.82 22.95 16.65
C VAL A 329 -2.75 24.03 16.45
N GLY A 330 -3.10 25.29 16.66
CA GLY A 330 -2.18 26.41 16.58
C GLY A 330 -1.37 26.67 17.85
N PHE A 331 -1.51 25.86 18.89
CA PHE A 331 -0.62 25.85 20.04
C PHE A 331 0.72 25.24 19.70
N SER A 332 1.79 25.79 20.29
CA SER A 332 3.15 25.23 20.15
C SER A 332 3.52 24.27 21.30
N ASN A 333 2.85 24.36 22.44
CA ASN A 333 3.06 23.51 23.61
C ASN A 333 2.15 22.27 23.59
N ASP A 334 2.60 21.21 24.29
CA ASP A 334 1.86 19.94 24.45
C ASP A 334 1.11 19.87 25.79
N ASP A 335 0.76 21.01 26.40
CA ASP A 335 0.05 21.02 27.66
C ASP A 335 -1.30 20.30 27.57
N PRO A 336 -1.65 19.48 28.57
CA PRO A 336 -2.95 18.81 28.62
C PRO A 336 -4.11 19.79 28.65
N LEU A 337 -5.25 19.43 28.05
CA LEU A 337 -6.43 20.27 27.92
C LEU A 337 -6.89 20.91 29.24
N TYR A 338 -6.93 20.14 30.34
CA TYR A 338 -7.34 20.66 31.66
C TYR A 338 -6.32 21.64 32.26
N ARG A 339 -5.03 21.53 31.93
CA ARG A 339 -4.03 22.52 32.32
C ARG A 339 -4.27 23.84 31.58
N ARG A 340 -4.49 23.80 30.28
CA ARG A 340 -4.83 24.98 29.45
C ARG A 340 -6.12 25.65 30.00
N ARG A 341 -7.15 24.86 30.31
CA ARG A 341 -8.38 25.35 30.93
C ARG A 341 -8.09 26.08 32.24
N ALA A 342 -7.29 25.50 33.14
CA ALA A 342 -6.93 26.11 34.41
C ALA A 342 -6.11 27.41 34.25
N GLN A 343 -5.31 27.51 33.18
CA GLN A 343 -4.56 28.72 32.84
C GLN A 343 -5.50 29.86 32.46
N ILE A 344 -6.46 29.59 31.54
CA ILE A 344 -7.48 30.56 31.15
C ILE A 344 -8.29 31.02 32.37
N SER A 345 -8.84 30.07 33.14
CA SER A 345 -9.65 30.42 34.33
C SER A 345 -8.88 31.26 35.34
N ARG A 346 -7.59 30.98 35.57
CA ARG A 346 -6.74 31.78 36.47
C ARG A 346 -6.46 33.16 35.90
N HIS A 347 -6.25 33.29 34.62
CA HIS A 347 -6.05 34.56 33.94
C HIS A 347 -7.31 35.44 34.08
N THR A 348 -8.49 34.89 33.70
CA THR A 348 -9.77 35.59 33.83
C THR A 348 -10.05 36.04 35.29
N MET A 349 -9.76 35.17 36.29
CA MET A 349 -9.94 35.52 37.70
C MET A 349 -9.02 36.68 38.12
N ARG A 350 -7.78 36.73 37.60
CA ARG A 350 -6.86 37.87 37.88
C ARG A 350 -7.35 39.17 37.22
N GLN A 351 -7.85 39.07 35.98
CA GLN A 351 -8.42 40.22 35.28
C GLN A 351 -9.66 40.76 35.98
N THR A 352 -10.50 39.89 36.55
CA THR A 352 -11.71 40.31 37.27
C THR A 352 -11.42 40.81 38.70
N ASP A 353 -10.25 40.47 39.26
CA ASP A 353 -9.83 40.99 40.59
C ASP A 353 -9.25 42.39 40.42
N GLY A 354 -10.03 43.42 40.84
CA GLY A 354 -9.72 44.82 40.63
C GLY A 354 -10.18 45.42 39.30
N PHE A 355 -11.05 44.73 38.59
CA PHE A 355 -11.59 45.14 37.30
C PHE A 355 -12.42 46.43 37.40
N ASP A 356 -12.13 47.43 36.52
CA ASP A 356 -12.89 48.68 36.43
C ASP A 356 -14.20 48.48 35.67
N GLN A 357 -15.21 48.06 36.41
CA GLN A 357 -16.56 47.81 35.89
C GLN A 357 -17.17 49.04 35.23
N GLU A 358 -16.95 50.26 35.78
CA GLU A 358 -17.50 51.48 35.22
C GLU A 358 -16.87 51.82 33.87
N LEU A 359 -15.57 51.63 33.73
CA LEU A 359 -14.87 51.82 32.47
C LEU A 359 -15.33 50.81 31.40
N TRP A 360 -15.47 49.55 31.80
CA TRP A 360 -15.98 48.51 30.91
C TRP A 360 -17.40 48.80 30.43
N GLU A 361 -18.33 49.18 31.32
CA GLU A 361 -19.71 49.57 30.98
C GLU A 361 -19.76 50.79 30.06
N ARG A 362 -18.87 51.76 30.27
CA ARG A 362 -18.73 52.90 29.34
C ARG A 362 -18.28 52.47 27.97
N ASN A 363 -17.28 51.60 27.87
CA ASN A 363 -16.80 51.05 26.61
C ASN A 363 -17.89 50.23 25.90
N MET A 364 -18.56 49.34 26.64
CA MET A 364 -19.68 48.54 26.12
C MET A 364 -20.82 49.44 25.60
N THR A 365 -21.05 50.60 26.25
CA THR A 365 -22.05 51.57 25.81
C THR A 365 -21.59 52.35 24.57
N ALA A 366 -20.31 52.75 24.50
CA ALA A 366 -19.74 53.45 23.38
C ALA A 366 -19.86 52.64 22.08
N PHE A 367 -19.65 51.34 22.17
CA PHE A 367 -19.76 50.42 21.01
C PHE A 367 -21.14 49.73 20.91
N ALA A 368 -22.16 50.21 21.62
CA ALA A 368 -23.51 49.63 21.57
C ALA A 368 -24.18 49.78 20.16
N GLY A 369 -23.75 50.77 19.39
CA GLY A 369 -24.23 51.02 18.03
C GLY A 369 -23.46 50.33 16.93
N LEU A 370 -22.41 49.58 17.28
CA LEU A 370 -21.62 48.86 16.30
C LEU A 370 -22.45 47.74 15.66
N ASP A 371 -22.45 47.65 14.33
CA ASP A 371 -23.16 46.59 13.64
C ASP A 371 -22.40 45.24 13.85
N LEU A 372 -22.98 44.36 14.62
CA LEU A 372 -22.46 43.01 14.89
C LEU A 372 -23.25 41.95 14.13
N SER A 373 -24.08 42.35 13.16
CA SER A 373 -24.85 41.42 12.35
C SER A 373 -24.01 40.78 11.27
N ARG A 374 -24.40 39.55 10.90
CA ARG A 374 -23.83 38.79 9.79
C ARG A 374 -24.91 37.94 9.14
N ALA A 375 -25.01 38.03 7.80
CA ALA A 375 -25.87 37.17 7.02
C ALA A 375 -25.07 35.98 6.50
N TYR A 376 -25.55 34.78 6.73
CA TYR A 376 -24.93 33.56 6.24
C TYR A 376 -25.64 33.05 5.00
N THR A 377 -24.89 32.64 3.98
CA THR A 377 -25.41 32.04 2.74
C THR A 377 -25.06 30.56 2.71
N ALA A 378 -25.99 29.73 2.25
CA ALA A 378 -25.77 28.31 2.09
C ALA A 378 -24.65 28.04 1.06
N GLN A 379 -23.83 27.04 1.32
CA GLN A 379 -22.78 26.53 0.46
C GLN A 379 -22.99 25.02 0.34
N ASP A 380 -23.86 24.59 -0.58
CA ASP A 380 -24.23 23.18 -0.64
C ASP A 380 -23.13 22.35 -1.30
N GLU A 381 -22.35 21.65 -0.51
CA GLU A 381 -21.29 20.73 -0.92
C GLU A 381 -21.73 19.25 -0.86
N ARG A 382 -23.02 18.99 -0.65
CA ARG A 382 -23.56 17.62 -0.59
C ARG A 382 -23.65 16.97 -1.96
N PHE A 383 -23.69 17.77 -3.05
CA PHE A 383 -23.86 17.29 -4.42
C PHE A 383 -22.64 16.56 -4.96
N LEU A 384 -22.34 15.43 -4.36
CA LEU A 384 -21.69 14.35 -5.05
C LEU A 384 -22.81 13.51 -5.67
N VAL A 385 -22.66 13.15 -6.95
CA VAL A 385 -23.66 12.34 -7.66
C VAL A 385 -23.97 11.10 -6.84
N GLU A 386 -25.23 10.91 -6.44
CA GLU A 386 -25.64 9.69 -5.77
C GLU A 386 -25.67 8.54 -6.78
N PRO A 387 -24.92 7.46 -6.56
CA PRO A 387 -24.97 6.31 -7.45
C PRO A 387 -26.27 5.55 -7.30
N SER A 388 -26.71 4.94 -8.39
CA SER A 388 -27.83 3.99 -8.37
C SER A 388 -27.45 2.72 -7.59
N GLU A 389 -28.43 1.98 -7.10
CA GLU A 389 -28.24 0.67 -6.45
C GLU A 389 -27.43 -0.31 -7.30
N ARG A 390 -27.55 -0.24 -8.62
CA ARG A 390 -26.78 -1.05 -9.56
C ARG A 390 -25.30 -0.69 -9.55
N GLU A 391 -24.97 0.59 -9.52
CA GLU A 391 -23.57 1.08 -9.47
C GLU A 391 -22.92 0.76 -8.14
N ILE A 392 -23.65 0.91 -7.03
CA ILE A 392 -23.19 0.50 -5.69
C ILE A 392 -22.88 -1.01 -5.68
N ALA A 393 -23.80 -1.83 -6.19
CA ALA A 393 -23.63 -3.29 -6.23
C ALA A 393 -22.45 -3.70 -7.15
N GLU A 394 -22.17 -2.95 -8.20
CA GLU A 394 -21.01 -3.21 -9.07
C GLU A 394 -19.68 -2.94 -8.36
N ILE A 395 -19.59 -1.83 -7.62
CA ILE A 395 -18.40 -1.51 -6.84
C ILE A 395 -18.20 -2.52 -5.70
N LEU A 396 -19.27 -2.88 -5.00
CA LEU A 396 -19.21 -3.91 -3.96
C LEU A 396 -18.67 -5.24 -4.52
N ARG A 397 -19.14 -5.63 -5.72
CA ARG A 397 -18.66 -6.84 -6.39
C ARG A 397 -17.17 -6.77 -6.75
N ARG A 398 -16.66 -5.60 -7.20
CA ARG A 398 -15.23 -5.40 -7.45
C ARG A 398 -14.38 -5.54 -6.19
N MET A 399 -14.98 -5.25 -5.03
CA MET A 399 -14.37 -5.45 -3.71
C MET A 399 -14.65 -6.84 -3.11
N ASN A 400 -15.02 -7.85 -3.92
CA ASN A 400 -15.39 -9.22 -3.51
C ASN A 400 -16.57 -9.29 -2.52
N LYS A 401 -17.49 -8.31 -2.60
CA LYS A 401 -18.71 -8.28 -1.78
C LYS A 401 -19.92 -8.57 -2.67
N THR A 402 -20.25 -9.85 -2.79
CA THR A 402 -21.30 -10.34 -3.69
C THR A 402 -22.60 -10.61 -2.98
N THR A 403 -22.54 -10.85 -1.69
CA THR A 403 -23.70 -11.11 -0.82
C THR A 403 -23.73 -10.15 0.36
N PRO A 404 -24.89 -9.94 1.02
CA PRO A 404 -24.96 -9.11 2.22
C PRO A 404 -24.07 -9.60 3.37
N GLU A 405 -23.77 -10.90 3.43
CA GLU A 405 -22.91 -11.50 4.44
C GLU A 405 -21.45 -11.08 4.25
N ASP A 406 -21.03 -10.73 3.02
CA ASP A 406 -19.70 -10.22 2.70
C ASP A 406 -19.50 -8.75 3.17
N GLU A 407 -20.61 -8.06 3.47
CA GLU A 407 -20.60 -6.67 3.91
C GLU A 407 -20.37 -6.61 5.44
N LEU A 408 -19.13 -6.80 5.89
CA LEU A 408 -18.78 -6.84 7.32
C LEU A 408 -19.06 -5.54 8.08
N ASN A 409 -19.19 -4.41 7.39
CA ASN A 409 -19.43 -3.08 7.96
C ASN A 409 -18.47 -2.74 9.11
N CYS A 410 -17.19 -3.15 9.01
CA CYS A 410 -16.20 -3.09 10.08
C CYS A 410 -15.63 -1.68 10.34
N GLY A 411 -15.92 -0.70 9.49
CA GLY A 411 -15.46 0.68 9.61
C GLY A 411 -13.95 0.91 9.39
N ALA A 412 -13.15 -0.13 9.12
CA ALA A 412 -11.69 -0.02 8.97
C ALA A 412 -11.25 0.92 7.84
N CYS A 413 -12.04 1.03 6.78
CA CYS A 413 -11.82 1.97 5.66
C CYS A 413 -12.17 3.43 5.98
N GLY A 414 -12.80 3.70 7.14
CA GLY A 414 -13.26 5.03 7.55
C GLY A 414 -14.71 5.33 7.26
N TYR A 415 -15.43 4.41 6.61
CA TYR A 415 -16.85 4.52 6.33
C TYR A 415 -17.64 3.55 7.22
N GLY A 416 -18.77 3.99 7.76
CA GLY A 416 -19.56 3.21 8.71
C GLY A 416 -20.14 1.92 8.13
N THR A 417 -20.36 1.87 6.80
CA THR A 417 -20.86 0.68 6.10
C THR A 417 -20.08 0.44 4.80
N CYS A 418 -20.07 -0.80 4.33
CA CYS A 418 -19.47 -1.16 3.03
C CYS A 418 -20.17 -0.44 1.87
N ARG A 419 -21.47 -0.20 1.98
CA ARG A 419 -22.24 0.58 0.99
C ARG A 419 -21.83 2.05 0.95
N ARG A 420 -21.64 2.70 2.11
CA ARG A 420 -21.09 4.08 2.16
C ARG A 420 -19.69 4.17 1.57
N HIS A 421 -18.84 3.18 1.79
CA HIS A 421 -17.55 3.10 1.13
C HIS A 421 -17.71 2.98 -0.40
N ALA A 422 -18.60 2.12 -0.89
CA ALA A 422 -18.87 1.99 -2.33
C ALA A 422 -19.39 3.29 -2.95
N VAL A 423 -20.26 4.03 -2.24
CA VAL A 423 -20.70 5.37 -2.65
C VAL A 423 -19.51 6.33 -2.75
N ALA A 424 -18.64 6.33 -1.76
CA ALA A 424 -17.43 7.17 -1.73
C ALA A 424 -16.45 6.82 -2.87
N VAL A 425 -16.31 5.55 -3.23
CA VAL A 425 -15.52 5.10 -4.39
C VAL A 425 -16.14 5.61 -5.68
N TYR A 426 -17.46 5.50 -5.85
CA TYR A 426 -18.17 6.04 -7.02
C TYR A 426 -17.94 7.54 -7.20
N GLN A 427 -17.98 8.27 -6.10
CA GLN A 427 -17.79 9.72 -6.03
C GLN A 427 -16.32 10.16 -6.21
N GLY A 428 -15.37 9.21 -6.33
CA GLY A 428 -13.95 9.50 -6.48
C GLY A 428 -13.27 10.07 -5.23
N ILE A 429 -13.88 9.90 -4.05
CA ILE A 429 -13.31 10.33 -2.76
C ILE A 429 -12.66 9.17 -1.98
N ALA A 430 -12.84 7.93 -2.41
CA ALA A 430 -12.22 6.74 -1.84
C ALA A 430 -11.67 5.81 -2.93
N GLU A 431 -10.75 4.94 -2.55
CA GLU A 431 -10.22 3.84 -3.37
C GLU A 431 -10.69 2.50 -2.82
N GLU A 432 -10.88 1.49 -3.68
CA GLU A 432 -11.29 0.14 -3.30
C GLU A 432 -10.29 -0.49 -2.32
N GLU A 433 -9.00 -0.19 -2.47
CA GLU A 433 -7.90 -0.63 -1.63
C GLU A 433 -7.93 -0.10 -0.20
N MET A 434 -8.83 0.81 0.13
CA MET A 434 -9.09 1.22 1.52
C MET A 434 -9.80 0.10 2.31
N CYS A 435 -10.48 -0.82 1.65
CA CYS A 435 -11.11 -1.97 2.29
C CYS A 435 -10.03 -2.99 2.69
N LEU A 436 -9.76 -3.09 4.00
CA LEU A 436 -8.73 -4.00 4.53
C LEU A 436 -9.00 -5.46 4.16
N GLN A 437 -10.24 -5.91 4.26
CA GLN A 437 -10.65 -7.27 3.87
C GLN A 437 -10.29 -7.56 2.41
N PHE A 438 -10.70 -6.67 1.51
CA PHE A 438 -10.40 -6.79 0.07
C PHE A 438 -8.89 -6.84 -0.22
N VAL A 439 -8.12 -5.97 0.44
CA VAL A 439 -6.65 -5.95 0.25
C VAL A 439 -6.00 -7.24 0.73
N ILE A 440 -6.43 -7.78 1.88
CA ILE A 440 -5.92 -9.06 2.40
C ILE A 440 -6.23 -10.20 1.42
N GLU A 441 -7.45 -10.28 0.91
CA GLU A 441 -7.86 -11.30 -0.06
C GLU A 441 -7.07 -11.17 -1.37
N LYS A 442 -6.98 -9.96 -1.91
CA LYS A 442 -6.21 -9.66 -3.12
C LYS A 442 -4.72 -10.04 -2.97
N LEU A 443 -4.12 -9.72 -1.82
CA LEU A 443 -2.73 -10.10 -1.52
C LEU A 443 -2.58 -11.62 -1.41
N SER A 444 -3.48 -12.30 -0.72
CA SER A 444 -3.44 -13.76 -0.56
C SER A 444 -3.51 -14.47 -1.92
N THR A 445 -4.43 -14.04 -2.80
CA THR A 445 -4.54 -14.57 -4.16
C THR A 445 -3.27 -14.30 -4.97
N THR A 446 -2.76 -13.07 -4.93
CA THR A 446 -1.55 -12.69 -5.67
C THR A 446 -0.31 -13.48 -5.21
N VAL A 447 -0.19 -13.74 -3.91
CA VAL A 447 0.89 -14.57 -3.36
C VAL A 447 0.77 -16.01 -3.85
N GLY A 448 -0.45 -16.57 -3.85
CA GLY A 448 -0.70 -17.91 -4.39
C GLY A 448 -0.31 -18.03 -5.88
N ASP A 449 -0.75 -17.09 -6.70
CA ASP A 449 -0.43 -17.05 -8.14
C ASP A 449 1.10 -16.91 -8.37
N LEU A 450 1.77 -16.11 -7.54
CA LEU A 450 3.23 -15.93 -7.62
C LEU A 450 3.97 -17.22 -7.26
N GLU A 451 3.53 -17.93 -6.21
CA GLU A 451 4.10 -19.21 -5.80
C GLU A 451 3.95 -20.28 -6.90
N ASP A 452 2.78 -20.34 -7.55
CA ASP A 452 2.52 -21.27 -8.64
C ASP A 452 3.38 -20.92 -9.88
N SER A 453 3.50 -19.65 -10.21
CA SER A 453 4.38 -19.17 -11.27
C SER A 453 5.85 -19.51 -10.99
N HIS A 454 6.29 -19.35 -9.74
CA HIS A 454 7.67 -19.66 -9.34
C HIS A 454 7.95 -21.16 -9.45
N ARG A 455 7.03 -22.03 -9.02
CA ARG A 455 7.14 -23.49 -9.17
C ARG A 455 7.23 -23.90 -10.65
N SER A 456 6.41 -23.29 -11.51
CA SER A 456 6.45 -23.54 -12.96
C SER A 456 7.78 -23.11 -13.58
N LEU A 457 8.32 -21.97 -13.15
CA LEU A 457 9.61 -21.47 -13.62
C LEU A 457 10.76 -22.40 -13.21
N ASP A 458 10.77 -22.88 -11.97
CA ASP A 458 11.81 -23.79 -11.48
C ASP A 458 11.80 -25.12 -12.24
N SER A 459 10.62 -25.71 -12.47
CA SER A 459 10.50 -26.95 -13.26
C SER A 459 10.99 -26.77 -14.72
N THR A 460 10.68 -25.63 -15.31
CA THR A 460 11.13 -25.29 -16.68
C THR A 460 12.64 -25.10 -16.74
N LYS A 461 13.21 -24.45 -15.73
CA LYS A 461 14.66 -24.24 -15.61
C LYS A 461 15.41 -25.56 -15.47
N GLU A 462 14.92 -26.48 -14.63
CA GLU A 462 15.52 -27.80 -14.49
C GLU A 462 15.49 -28.60 -15.82
N ALA A 463 14.38 -28.56 -16.54
CA ALA A 463 14.24 -29.19 -17.84
C ALA A 463 15.20 -28.58 -18.87
N LEU A 464 15.37 -27.26 -18.89
CA LEU A 464 16.32 -26.56 -19.76
C LEU A 464 17.76 -26.95 -19.45
N VAL A 465 18.18 -26.96 -18.19
CA VAL A 465 19.54 -27.35 -17.78
C VAL A 465 19.82 -28.77 -18.19
N LYS A 466 18.86 -29.70 -18.04
CA LYS A 466 18.98 -31.08 -18.46
C LYS A 466 19.12 -31.19 -19.98
N SER A 467 18.35 -30.44 -20.76
CA SER A 467 18.40 -30.39 -22.22
C SER A 467 19.73 -29.81 -22.73
N GLU A 468 20.20 -28.72 -22.14
CA GLU A 468 21.47 -28.08 -22.49
C GLU A 468 22.66 -29.01 -22.23
N LYS A 469 22.64 -29.74 -21.11
CA LYS A 469 23.67 -30.74 -20.77
C LYS A 469 23.71 -31.88 -21.78
N LEU A 470 22.55 -32.35 -22.22
CA LEU A 470 22.45 -33.41 -23.26
C LEU A 470 22.93 -32.89 -24.60
N ALA A 471 22.57 -31.69 -25.03
CA ALA A 471 23.01 -31.09 -26.28
C ALA A 471 24.52 -30.87 -26.31
N SER A 472 25.12 -30.39 -25.23
CA SER A 472 26.57 -30.22 -25.10
C SER A 472 27.31 -31.55 -25.17
N MET A 473 26.80 -32.61 -24.51
CA MET A 473 27.37 -33.96 -24.61
C MET A 473 27.29 -34.51 -26.04
N GLY A 474 26.22 -34.20 -26.76
CA GLY A 474 26.07 -34.62 -28.17
C GLY A 474 27.12 -33.98 -29.09
N GLN A 475 27.37 -32.70 -28.97
CA GLN A 475 28.39 -32.00 -29.76
C GLN A 475 29.81 -32.50 -29.48
N LEU A 476 30.16 -32.70 -28.22
CA LEU A 476 31.46 -33.21 -27.81
C LEU A 476 31.67 -34.66 -28.31
N ALA A 477 30.65 -35.51 -28.20
CA ALA A 477 30.72 -36.88 -28.67
C ALA A 477 31.01 -37.00 -30.18
N ALA A 478 30.42 -36.15 -31.01
CA ALA A 478 30.65 -36.13 -32.45
C ALA A 478 32.08 -35.72 -32.81
N GLY A 479 32.67 -34.75 -32.14
CA GLY A 479 34.06 -34.31 -32.34
C GLY A 479 35.07 -35.39 -31.90
N ILE A 480 34.91 -35.91 -30.69
CA ILE A 480 35.80 -36.96 -30.15
C ILE A 480 35.75 -38.24 -31.00
N ALA A 481 34.58 -38.64 -31.50
CA ALA A 481 34.45 -39.85 -32.29
C ALA A 481 35.21 -39.77 -33.61
N HIS A 482 35.22 -38.62 -34.28
CA HIS A 482 36.02 -38.41 -35.48
C HIS A 482 37.51 -38.44 -35.19
N GLU A 483 37.96 -37.83 -34.13
CA GLU A 483 39.37 -37.76 -33.74
C GLU A 483 39.91 -39.12 -33.26
N VAL A 484 39.08 -39.94 -32.61
CA VAL A 484 39.51 -41.28 -32.14
C VAL A 484 39.39 -42.36 -33.21
N ASN A 485 38.39 -42.28 -34.12
CA ASN A 485 38.25 -43.23 -35.18
C ASN A 485 39.44 -43.21 -36.19
N ASN A 486 40.08 -42.05 -36.38
CA ASN A 486 41.21 -41.91 -37.26
C ASN A 486 42.43 -42.75 -36.81
N PRO A 487 43.01 -42.58 -35.61
CA PRO A 487 44.13 -43.41 -35.16
C PRO A 487 43.73 -44.89 -35.01
N LEU A 488 42.47 -45.16 -34.61
CA LEU A 488 41.99 -46.53 -34.47
C LEU A 488 41.90 -47.27 -35.81
N GLY A 489 41.52 -46.59 -36.89
CA GLY A 489 41.52 -47.09 -38.22
C GLY A 489 42.92 -47.47 -38.71
N ILE A 490 43.93 -46.65 -38.39
CA ILE A 490 45.32 -46.91 -38.74
C ILE A 490 45.85 -48.11 -37.93
N LEU A 491 45.55 -48.20 -36.63
CA LEU A 491 45.96 -49.36 -35.81
C LEU A 491 45.34 -50.65 -36.29
N LEU A 492 44.03 -50.65 -36.63
CA LEU A 492 43.36 -51.82 -37.22
C LEU A 492 43.98 -52.26 -38.56
N LEU A 493 44.26 -51.29 -39.43
CA LEU A 493 44.86 -51.59 -40.73
C LEU A 493 46.22 -52.22 -40.53
N GLN A 494 47.09 -51.66 -39.73
CA GLN A 494 48.42 -52.17 -39.46
C GLN A 494 48.40 -53.55 -38.77
N ALA A 495 47.51 -53.71 -37.76
CA ALA A 495 47.38 -55.00 -37.10
C ALA A 495 46.86 -56.12 -38.01
N ASN A 496 45.94 -55.84 -38.94
CA ASN A 496 45.44 -56.79 -39.91
C ASN A 496 46.53 -57.18 -40.99
N ILE A 497 47.29 -56.18 -41.47
CA ILE A 497 48.41 -56.44 -42.38
C ILE A 497 49.43 -57.38 -41.73
N LEU A 498 49.84 -57.10 -40.50
CA LEU A 498 50.74 -57.95 -39.76
C LEU A 498 50.15 -59.35 -39.48
N LEU A 499 48.85 -59.45 -39.25
CA LEU A 499 48.19 -60.78 -39.05
C LEU A 499 48.12 -61.61 -40.29
N GLU A 500 48.08 -60.97 -41.48
CA GLU A 500 48.17 -61.68 -42.78
C GLU A 500 49.59 -62.20 -43.08
N GLU A 501 50.63 -61.52 -42.56
CA GLU A 501 52.05 -61.90 -42.78
C GLU A 501 52.61 -62.90 -41.80
N VAL A 502 51.97 -63.09 -40.61
CA VAL A 502 52.43 -63.99 -39.57
C VAL A 502 51.76 -65.37 -39.65
N ASP A 503 52.51 -66.42 -39.49
CA ASP A 503 52.01 -67.82 -39.50
C ASP A 503 51.04 -67.99 -38.27
N THR A 504 49.90 -68.61 -38.54
CA THR A 504 48.83 -68.78 -37.51
C THR A 504 49.23 -69.66 -36.33
N SER A 505 50.38 -70.34 -36.42
CA SER A 505 50.97 -71.18 -35.39
C SER A 505 51.90 -70.39 -34.41
N GLU A 506 52.23 -69.12 -34.67
CA GLU A 506 53.10 -68.35 -33.85
C GLU A 506 52.35 -67.60 -32.70
N PRO A 507 52.91 -67.46 -31.49
CA PRO A 507 52.30 -66.73 -30.37
C PRO A 507 51.96 -65.28 -30.73
N MET A 508 52.66 -64.65 -31.68
CA MET A 508 52.46 -63.31 -32.16
C MET A 508 51.10 -63.14 -32.90
N ALA A 509 50.59 -64.22 -33.52
CA ALA A 509 49.29 -64.21 -34.19
C ALA A 509 48.16 -64.04 -33.19
N ASP A 510 48.26 -64.63 -32.02
CA ASP A 510 47.26 -64.48 -30.96
C ASP A 510 47.29 -63.06 -30.28
N ASP A 511 48.46 -62.48 -30.13
CA ASP A 511 48.61 -61.08 -29.65
C ASP A 511 48.04 -60.07 -30.65
N LEU A 512 48.29 -60.28 -31.96
CA LEU A 512 47.74 -59.45 -33.05
C LEU A 512 46.18 -59.56 -33.14
N LYS A 513 45.64 -60.76 -33.00
CA LYS A 513 44.17 -60.95 -32.89
C LYS A 513 43.60 -60.23 -31.75
N LEU A 514 44.23 -60.25 -30.54
CA LEU A 514 43.80 -59.54 -29.35
C LEU A 514 43.79 -58.05 -29.66
N ILE A 515 44.81 -57.47 -30.29
CA ILE A 515 44.87 -56.05 -30.68
C ILE A 515 43.73 -55.69 -31.58
N VAL A 516 43.46 -56.49 -32.66
CA VAL A 516 42.34 -56.28 -33.61
C VAL A 516 41.01 -56.34 -32.90
N ASP A 517 40.82 -57.32 -32.01
CA ASP A 517 39.58 -57.43 -31.23
C ASP A 517 39.35 -56.22 -30.30
N GLN A 518 40.40 -55.76 -29.59
CA GLN A 518 40.30 -54.60 -28.74
C GLN A 518 40.04 -53.29 -29.51
N ALA A 519 40.68 -53.12 -30.65
CA ALA A 519 40.48 -51.99 -31.53
C ALA A 519 39.06 -51.98 -32.17
N ASN A 520 38.54 -53.11 -32.57
CA ASN A 520 37.16 -53.26 -33.06
C ASN A 520 36.16 -52.99 -31.94
N ARG A 521 36.48 -53.34 -30.72
CA ARG A 521 35.68 -53.04 -29.56
C ARG A 521 35.63 -51.54 -29.27
N CYS A 522 36.76 -50.82 -29.31
CA CYS A 522 36.82 -49.36 -29.19
C CYS A 522 35.95 -48.69 -30.26
N LYS A 523 36.03 -49.18 -31.53
CA LYS A 523 35.21 -48.70 -32.65
C LYS A 523 33.72 -48.88 -32.39
N LYS A 524 33.28 -50.00 -31.78
CA LYS A 524 31.87 -50.23 -31.38
C LYS A 524 31.41 -49.26 -30.29
N ILE A 525 32.24 -48.95 -29.28
CA ILE A 525 31.92 -48.00 -28.20
C ILE A 525 31.76 -46.61 -28.81
N ILE A 526 32.66 -46.17 -29.66
CA ILE A 526 32.63 -44.84 -30.28
C ILE A 526 31.43 -44.71 -31.23
N SER A 527 31.10 -45.74 -31.98
CA SER A 527 29.92 -45.80 -32.85
C SER A 527 28.63 -45.70 -32.02
N GLY A 528 28.56 -46.32 -30.84
CA GLY A 528 27.46 -46.20 -29.92
C GLY A 528 27.29 -44.75 -29.36
N LEU A 529 28.42 -44.11 -29.06
CA LEU A 529 28.45 -42.71 -28.61
C LEU A 529 28.03 -41.73 -29.71
N LEU A 530 28.49 -41.96 -30.95
CA LEU A 530 28.07 -41.18 -32.12
C LEU A 530 26.59 -41.32 -32.44
N ASN A 531 26.07 -42.54 -32.37
CA ASN A 531 24.65 -42.77 -32.59
C ASN A 531 23.79 -42.08 -31.51
N PHE A 532 24.23 -42.08 -30.26
CA PHE A 532 23.59 -41.30 -29.18
C PHE A 532 23.62 -39.80 -29.47
N ALA A 533 24.72 -39.26 -30.01
CA ALA A 533 24.90 -37.84 -30.32
C ALA A 533 24.16 -37.38 -31.59
N ARG A 534 23.97 -38.27 -32.58
CA ARG A 534 23.33 -37.96 -33.87
C ARG A 534 21.80 -38.05 -33.87
N GLN A 535 21.18 -38.45 -32.79
CA GLN A 535 19.73 -38.64 -32.68
C GLN A 535 18.97 -37.31 -32.71
N SER A 536 19.05 -36.54 -33.77
CA SER A 536 18.41 -35.21 -33.84
C SER A 536 17.16 -35.16 -34.74
N ARG A 537 16.82 -36.20 -35.49
CA ARG A 537 15.66 -36.17 -36.39
C ARG A 537 15.12 -37.56 -36.66
N VAL A 538 13.83 -37.77 -36.42
CA VAL A 538 13.08 -38.97 -36.75
C VAL A 538 12.55 -38.81 -38.16
N VAL A 539 12.85 -39.77 -39.08
CA VAL A 539 12.31 -39.84 -40.44
C VAL A 539 11.20 -40.88 -40.44
N ARG A 540 9.99 -40.45 -40.18
CA ARG A 540 8.83 -41.36 -40.15
C ARG A 540 8.39 -41.79 -41.55
N GLN A 541 8.07 -43.05 -41.67
CA GLN A 541 7.52 -43.65 -42.89
C GLN A 541 6.54 -44.76 -42.50
N PRO A 542 5.53 -45.05 -43.33
CA PRO A 542 4.63 -46.20 -43.11
C PRO A 542 5.45 -47.48 -43.01
N THR A 543 5.44 -48.10 -41.84
CA THR A 543 6.29 -49.27 -41.55
C THR A 543 5.41 -50.40 -41.03
N ASP A 544 5.50 -51.59 -41.66
CA ASP A 544 4.88 -52.82 -41.15
C ASP A 544 5.75 -53.35 -40.00
N LEU A 545 5.26 -53.18 -38.75
CA LEU A 545 6.00 -53.52 -37.54
C LEU A 545 6.23 -55.05 -37.40
N VAL A 546 5.30 -55.88 -37.89
CA VAL A 546 5.42 -57.32 -37.85
C VAL A 546 6.54 -57.80 -38.84
N ALA A 547 6.46 -57.32 -40.08
CA ALA A 547 7.48 -57.63 -41.08
C ALA A 547 8.89 -57.16 -40.68
N LEU A 548 8.97 -55.89 -40.11
CA LEU A 548 10.21 -55.35 -39.58
C LEU A 548 10.80 -56.19 -38.46
N THR A 549 9.97 -56.71 -37.57
CA THR A 549 10.40 -57.54 -36.43
C THR A 549 10.90 -58.88 -36.92
N GLU A 550 10.18 -59.53 -37.86
CA GLU A 550 10.60 -60.79 -38.45
C GLU A 550 11.93 -60.67 -39.20
N ASP A 551 12.09 -59.65 -40.05
CA ASP A 551 13.31 -59.38 -40.79
C ASP A 551 14.51 -59.08 -39.91
N THR A 552 14.28 -58.28 -38.82
CA THR A 552 15.33 -58.01 -37.87
C THR A 552 15.83 -59.28 -37.18
N LEU A 553 14.92 -60.11 -36.72
CA LEU A 553 15.31 -61.37 -36.08
C LEU A 553 15.99 -62.38 -37.03
N ARG A 554 15.60 -62.39 -38.30
CA ARG A 554 16.22 -63.24 -39.32
C ARG A 554 17.67 -62.86 -39.58
N THR A 555 18.02 -61.62 -39.48
CA THR A 555 19.38 -61.11 -39.71
C THR A 555 20.28 -61.14 -38.49
N MET A 556 19.72 -61.32 -37.29
CA MET A 556 20.47 -61.35 -36.02
C MET A 556 21.04 -62.78 -35.77
N PRO A 557 22.29 -62.92 -35.34
CA PRO A 557 22.81 -64.16 -34.84
C PRO A 557 22.17 -64.51 -33.51
N ILE A 558 21.24 -65.45 -33.47
CA ILE A 558 20.57 -65.90 -32.23
C ILE A 558 21.19 -67.27 -31.84
N ASN A 559 21.44 -67.44 -30.56
CA ASN A 559 22.04 -68.66 -30.04
C ASN A 559 21.07 -69.85 -30.21
N GLU A 560 21.54 -70.97 -30.73
CA GLU A 560 20.73 -72.15 -31.03
C GLU A 560 19.94 -72.71 -29.83
N ASN A 561 20.37 -72.39 -28.62
CA ASN A 561 19.71 -72.80 -27.35
C ASN A 561 18.56 -71.86 -26.90
N ILE A 562 18.28 -70.80 -27.68
CA ILE A 562 17.20 -69.85 -27.38
C ILE A 562 16.02 -70.09 -28.30
N MET A 563 14.87 -70.43 -27.73
CA MET A 563 13.61 -70.56 -28.45
C MET A 563 13.01 -69.20 -28.73
N VAL A 564 12.89 -68.76 -29.96
CA VAL A 564 12.29 -67.48 -30.35
C VAL A 564 10.85 -67.71 -30.79
N ARG A 565 9.94 -66.89 -30.25
CA ARG A 565 8.53 -66.88 -30.62
C ARG A 565 8.06 -65.43 -30.87
N ILE A 566 7.39 -65.21 -32.01
CA ILE A 566 6.72 -63.95 -32.32
C ILE A 566 5.23 -64.23 -32.33
N GLU A 567 4.51 -63.40 -31.53
CA GLU A 567 3.06 -63.44 -31.41
C GLU A 567 2.50 -62.09 -31.77
N SER A 568 1.57 -62.01 -32.71
CA SER A 568 0.95 -60.76 -33.13
C SER A 568 -0.58 -60.84 -33.01
N THR A 569 -1.13 -59.88 -32.31
CA THR A 569 -2.57 -59.64 -32.21
C THR A 569 -2.98 -58.34 -32.89
N MET A 570 -2.10 -57.78 -33.73
CA MET A 570 -2.37 -56.51 -34.43
C MET A 570 -3.43 -56.68 -35.50
N ASP A 571 -4.42 -55.81 -35.49
CA ASP A 571 -5.43 -55.68 -36.52
C ASP A 571 -4.87 -54.87 -37.71
N ASP A 572 -4.15 -53.79 -37.45
CA ASP A 572 -3.41 -52.98 -38.44
C ASP A 572 -1.91 -52.99 -38.12
N ARG A 573 -1.12 -53.58 -39.05
CA ARG A 573 0.32 -53.76 -38.86
C ARG A 573 1.16 -52.52 -39.18
N VAL A 574 0.58 -51.51 -39.81
CA VAL A 574 1.31 -50.33 -40.29
C VAL A 574 1.22 -49.19 -39.28
N ALA A 575 2.39 -48.60 -38.99
CA ALA A 575 2.51 -47.39 -38.18
C ALA A 575 3.56 -46.44 -38.78
N GLU A 576 3.44 -45.15 -38.54
CA GLU A 576 4.39 -44.11 -39.00
C GLU A 576 5.61 -44.05 -38.07
N LEU A 577 6.62 -44.84 -38.41
CA LEU A 577 7.83 -45.02 -37.62
C LEU A 577 9.09 -44.84 -38.46
N ASP A 578 10.21 -44.51 -37.78
CA ASP A 578 11.55 -44.59 -38.40
C ASP A 578 12.03 -46.04 -38.33
N ALA A 579 11.98 -46.74 -39.47
CA ALA A 579 12.29 -48.16 -39.55
C ALA A 579 13.70 -48.49 -39.05
N ASP A 580 14.70 -47.67 -39.39
CA ASP A 580 16.10 -47.90 -39.00
C ASP A 580 16.27 -47.77 -37.49
N GLN A 581 15.61 -46.77 -36.89
CA GLN A 581 15.62 -46.58 -35.43
C GLN A 581 14.87 -47.71 -34.71
N MET A 582 13.77 -48.23 -35.26
CA MET A 582 13.05 -49.37 -34.69
C MET A 582 13.88 -50.66 -34.79
N VAL A 583 14.58 -50.90 -35.87
CA VAL A 583 15.56 -52.01 -35.99
C VAL A 583 16.60 -51.88 -34.85
N GLN A 584 17.09 -50.69 -34.58
CA GLN A 584 18.05 -50.46 -33.51
C GLN A 584 17.48 -50.75 -32.13
N VAL A 585 16.23 -50.35 -31.86
CA VAL A 585 15.52 -50.64 -30.60
C VAL A 585 15.38 -52.17 -30.41
N LEU A 586 14.84 -52.85 -31.43
CA LEU A 586 14.66 -54.29 -31.41
C LEU A 586 16.00 -55.02 -31.22
N THR A 587 17.03 -54.64 -31.99
CA THR A 587 18.38 -55.24 -31.86
C THR A 587 18.96 -55.08 -30.48
N ASN A 588 18.82 -53.91 -29.86
CA ASN A 588 19.31 -53.65 -28.51
C ASN A 588 18.58 -54.52 -27.45
N LEU A 589 17.25 -54.59 -27.53
CA LEU A 589 16.44 -55.36 -26.59
C LEU A 589 16.69 -56.86 -26.74
N VAL A 590 16.67 -57.36 -27.96
CA VAL A 590 16.95 -58.80 -28.29
C VAL A 590 18.37 -59.20 -27.88
N SER A 591 19.37 -58.35 -28.16
CA SER A 591 20.75 -58.61 -27.73
C SER A 591 20.90 -58.65 -26.20
N ASN A 592 20.17 -57.78 -25.48
CA ASN A 592 20.16 -57.81 -24.01
C ASN A 592 19.49 -59.08 -23.48
N ALA A 593 18.38 -59.47 -24.06
CA ALA A 593 17.66 -60.72 -23.73
C ALA A 593 18.56 -61.95 -23.94
N GLN A 594 19.24 -62.07 -25.08
CA GLN A 594 20.18 -63.16 -25.34
C GLN A 594 21.31 -63.23 -24.30
N GLN A 595 21.86 -62.09 -23.94
CA GLN A 595 22.94 -62.01 -22.92
C GLN A 595 22.46 -62.35 -21.51
N ALA A 596 21.16 -62.17 -21.20
CA ALA A 596 20.54 -62.57 -19.96
C ALA A 596 20.27 -64.08 -19.85
N MET A 597 20.37 -64.81 -21.02
CA MET A 597 20.08 -66.22 -21.16
C MET A 597 21.32 -67.03 -21.66
N PRO A 598 22.45 -67.04 -20.92
CA PRO A 598 23.67 -67.70 -21.40
C PRO A 598 23.51 -69.20 -21.57
N ASP A 599 22.66 -69.85 -20.77
CA ASP A 599 22.41 -71.30 -20.84
C ASP A 599 21.20 -71.65 -21.68
N GLY A 600 20.62 -70.71 -22.45
CA GLY A 600 19.43 -70.87 -23.20
C GLY A 600 18.17 -70.40 -22.50
N GLY A 601 17.03 -70.39 -23.18
CA GLY A 601 15.76 -69.91 -22.66
C GLY A 601 14.72 -69.63 -23.75
N ALA A 602 13.70 -68.86 -23.41
CA ALA A 602 12.67 -68.41 -24.35
C ALA A 602 12.71 -66.89 -24.49
N LEU A 603 12.73 -66.45 -25.75
CA LEU A 603 12.56 -65.04 -26.16
C LEU A 603 11.21 -64.91 -26.86
N ILE A 604 10.31 -64.16 -26.26
CA ILE A 604 8.95 -63.96 -26.77
C ILE A 604 8.78 -62.49 -27.14
N ILE A 605 8.36 -62.24 -28.39
CA ILE A 605 8.04 -60.87 -28.85
C ILE A 605 6.56 -60.81 -29.16
N ASN A 606 5.84 -60.03 -28.36
CA ASN A 606 4.41 -59.82 -28.53
C ASN A 606 4.17 -58.45 -29.17
N LEU A 607 3.35 -58.45 -30.23
CA LEU A 607 2.96 -57.25 -30.97
C LEU A 607 1.46 -57.06 -30.86
N SER A 608 1.05 -55.90 -30.45
CA SER A 608 -0.38 -55.53 -30.28
C SER A 608 -0.61 -54.07 -30.67
N ASP A 609 -1.84 -53.72 -30.97
CA ASP A 609 -2.19 -52.36 -31.36
C ASP A 609 -3.52 -51.91 -30.77
N THR A 610 -3.71 -50.60 -30.77
CA THR A 610 -4.97 -49.90 -30.62
C THR A 610 -5.12 -48.92 -31.80
N PRO A 611 -6.27 -48.27 -31.98
CA PRO A 611 -6.40 -47.27 -33.03
C PRO A 611 -5.34 -46.18 -33.04
N ASP A 612 -4.84 -45.80 -31.87
CA ASP A 612 -3.93 -44.64 -31.69
C ASP A 612 -2.47 -45.05 -31.43
N GLU A 613 -2.22 -46.29 -30.98
CA GLU A 613 -0.89 -46.73 -30.53
C GLU A 613 -0.54 -48.13 -31.02
N VAL A 614 0.76 -48.37 -31.20
CA VAL A 614 1.32 -49.73 -31.42
C VAL A 614 2.22 -50.07 -30.24
N THR A 615 2.15 -51.33 -29.78
CA THR A 615 2.93 -51.81 -28.64
C THR A 615 3.67 -53.07 -29.05
N PHE A 616 4.96 -53.14 -28.76
CA PHE A 616 5.71 -54.40 -28.82
C PHE A 616 6.39 -54.68 -27.47
N MET A 617 6.33 -55.93 -27.06
CA MET A 617 6.90 -56.41 -25.82
C MET A 617 7.98 -57.44 -26.13
N VAL A 618 9.13 -57.31 -25.51
CA VAL A 618 10.23 -58.26 -25.59
C VAL A 618 10.42 -58.89 -24.23
N THR A 619 10.09 -60.18 -24.13
CA THR A 619 10.16 -60.95 -22.86
C THR A 619 11.24 -62.00 -22.99
N ASP A 620 12.14 -62.04 -22.01
CA ASP A 620 13.15 -63.10 -21.87
C ASP A 620 13.00 -63.85 -20.53
N THR A 621 13.34 -65.11 -20.52
CA THR A 621 13.34 -66.00 -19.35
C THR A 621 14.76 -66.07 -18.71
N GLY A 622 15.48 -64.96 -18.76
CA GLY A 622 16.85 -64.85 -18.29
C GLY A 622 16.96 -64.62 -16.75
N VAL A 623 18.11 -64.15 -16.35
CA VAL A 623 18.46 -63.98 -14.92
C VAL A 623 17.66 -62.85 -14.24
N GLY A 624 16.89 -62.04 -14.96
CA GLY A 624 16.15 -60.92 -14.45
C GLY A 624 17.04 -59.70 -14.04
N ILE A 625 16.36 -58.61 -13.63
CA ILE A 625 16.99 -57.34 -13.22
C ILE A 625 16.68 -57.08 -11.76
N PRO A 626 17.66 -56.94 -10.85
CA PRO A 626 17.46 -56.60 -9.46
C PRO A 626 16.75 -55.24 -9.32
N HIS A 627 15.83 -55.11 -8.36
CA HIS A 627 15.03 -53.92 -8.13
C HIS A 627 15.88 -52.65 -7.89
N GLU A 628 17.05 -52.77 -7.26
CA GLU A 628 17.98 -51.66 -6.99
C GLU A 628 18.57 -51.03 -8.27
N ASN A 629 18.48 -51.72 -9.39
CA ASN A 629 19.00 -51.29 -10.69
C ASN A 629 17.92 -50.68 -11.60
N MET A 630 16.64 -50.82 -11.27
CA MET A 630 15.52 -50.42 -12.13
C MET A 630 15.53 -48.94 -12.48
N ASP A 631 15.81 -48.06 -11.50
CA ASP A 631 15.82 -46.59 -11.68
C ASP A 631 16.99 -46.09 -12.55
N LYS A 632 18.06 -46.93 -12.69
CA LYS A 632 19.31 -46.57 -13.37
C LYS A 632 19.44 -47.22 -14.75
N LEU A 633 18.50 -48.08 -15.14
CA LEU A 633 18.59 -48.87 -16.38
C LEU A 633 18.79 -48.05 -17.64
N PHE A 634 18.22 -46.86 -17.67
CA PHE A 634 18.25 -45.95 -18.80
C PHE A 634 19.34 -44.87 -18.67
N ASP A 635 20.13 -44.89 -17.57
CA ASP A 635 21.23 -43.96 -17.44
C ASP A 635 22.36 -44.32 -18.41
N PRO A 636 22.95 -43.35 -19.12
CA PRO A 636 24.08 -43.60 -20.01
C PRO A 636 25.26 -44.22 -19.26
N PHE A 637 25.91 -45.23 -19.86
CA PHE A 637 27.05 -45.98 -19.30
C PHE A 637 26.73 -46.87 -18.10
N PHE A 638 25.49 -46.97 -17.63
CA PHE A 638 25.11 -47.93 -16.61
C PHE A 638 25.13 -49.36 -17.14
N THR A 639 25.86 -50.24 -16.48
CA THR A 639 25.92 -51.67 -16.84
C THR A 639 26.25 -52.51 -15.61
N THR A 640 25.59 -53.64 -15.43
CA THR A 640 25.86 -54.66 -14.44
C THR A 640 26.82 -55.76 -14.94
N LYS A 641 27.21 -55.68 -16.21
CA LYS A 641 28.08 -56.67 -16.86
C LYS A 641 29.54 -56.41 -16.54
N GLN A 642 30.37 -57.50 -16.55
CA GLN A 642 31.82 -57.39 -16.34
C GLN A 642 32.45 -56.33 -17.25
N VAL A 643 33.47 -55.64 -16.70
CA VAL A 643 34.19 -54.61 -17.47
C VAL A 643 34.62 -55.19 -18.81
N GLY A 644 34.04 -54.65 -19.84
CA GLY A 644 34.36 -55.05 -21.20
C GLY A 644 33.29 -55.81 -21.96
N LYS A 645 32.27 -56.34 -21.35
CA LYS A 645 31.20 -57.10 -21.99
C LYS A 645 29.92 -56.29 -22.23
N GLY A 646 29.82 -55.06 -21.72
CA GLY A 646 28.70 -54.13 -21.92
C GLY A 646 29.17 -52.71 -22.09
N THR A 647 28.56 -51.93 -22.99
CA THR A 647 28.85 -50.49 -23.19
C THR A 647 28.01 -49.58 -22.30
N GLY A 648 26.90 -50.10 -21.73
CA GLY A 648 25.94 -49.32 -20.97
C GLY A 648 25.16 -48.25 -21.75
N LEU A 649 25.27 -48.27 -23.10
CA LEU A 649 24.63 -47.29 -23.98
C LEU A 649 23.35 -47.80 -24.63
N GLY A 650 23.17 -49.12 -24.77
CA GLY A 650 22.08 -49.71 -25.52
C GLY A 650 20.69 -49.32 -25.03
N LEU A 651 20.43 -49.43 -23.74
CA LEU A 651 19.13 -49.06 -23.16
C LEU A 651 18.90 -47.54 -23.10
N ALA A 652 19.95 -46.75 -22.88
CA ALA A 652 19.87 -45.28 -22.96
C ALA A 652 19.50 -44.79 -24.39
N VAL A 653 20.10 -45.44 -25.41
CA VAL A 653 19.77 -45.20 -26.84
C VAL A 653 18.32 -45.61 -27.12
N THR A 654 17.91 -46.79 -26.67
CA THR A 654 16.53 -47.28 -26.84
C THR A 654 15.52 -46.30 -26.21
N HIS A 655 15.75 -45.87 -25.00
CA HIS A 655 14.91 -44.86 -24.34
C HIS A 655 14.87 -43.55 -25.12
N GLY A 656 16.01 -43.06 -25.61
CA GLY A 656 16.10 -41.86 -26.43
C GLY A 656 15.27 -41.97 -27.72
N ILE A 657 15.40 -43.09 -28.46
CA ILE A 657 14.65 -43.35 -29.70
C ILE A 657 13.14 -43.38 -29.42
N VAL A 658 12.70 -44.11 -28.38
CA VAL A 658 11.28 -44.22 -28.00
C VAL A 658 10.72 -42.84 -27.64
N LYS A 659 11.45 -42.04 -26.89
CA LYS A 659 11.06 -40.65 -26.52
C LYS A 659 10.97 -39.71 -27.73
N MET A 660 11.86 -39.84 -28.71
CA MET A 660 11.79 -39.04 -29.94
C MET A 660 10.57 -39.39 -30.80
N HIS A 661 10.12 -40.64 -30.71
CA HIS A 661 8.86 -41.09 -31.33
C HIS A 661 7.63 -40.71 -30.49
N ARG A 662 7.80 -39.93 -29.38
CA ARG A 662 6.75 -39.60 -28.40
C ARG A 662 6.13 -40.83 -27.73
N GLY A 663 6.85 -41.94 -27.68
CA GLY A 663 6.44 -43.19 -27.05
C GLY A 663 6.85 -43.30 -25.59
N GLN A 664 6.52 -44.47 -25.05
CA GLN A 664 6.90 -44.88 -23.68
C GLN A 664 7.62 -46.22 -23.73
N ILE A 665 8.61 -46.39 -22.87
CA ILE A 665 9.23 -47.69 -22.57
C ILE A 665 9.08 -47.97 -21.07
N ARG A 666 8.62 -49.16 -20.75
CA ARG A 666 8.53 -49.69 -19.40
C ARG A 666 9.26 -51.00 -19.31
N VAL A 667 9.67 -51.38 -18.09
CA VAL A 667 10.32 -52.63 -17.81
C VAL A 667 9.69 -53.30 -16.61
N GLU A 668 9.40 -54.57 -16.71
CA GLU A 668 8.96 -55.45 -15.65
C GLU A 668 9.94 -56.59 -15.53
N SER A 669 10.48 -56.86 -14.34
CA SER A 669 11.46 -57.94 -14.21
C SER A 669 11.42 -58.54 -12.82
N ASN A 670 11.63 -59.85 -12.77
CA ASN A 670 11.84 -60.61 -11.55
C ASN A 670 13.23 -61.28 -11.61
N ALA A 671 14.09 -60.93 -10.66
CA ALA A 671 15.41 -61.51 -10.48
C ALA A 671 15.50 -62.48 -9.30
N ASP A 672 14.40 -62.65 -8.52
CA ASP A 672 14.34 -63.54 -7.36
C ASP A 672 13.66 -64.86 -7.71
N PRO A 673 14.38 -65.97 -7.83
CA PRO A 673 13.79 -67.27 -8.08
C PRO A 673 12.83 -67.77 -6.98
N ALA A 674 12.89 -67.18 -5.78
CA ALA A 674 11.97 -67.55 -4.71
C ALA A 674 10.59 -66.85 -4.88
N ALA A 675 10.53 -65.73 -5.60
CA ALA A 675 9.33 -64.96 -5.90
C ALA A 675 8.56 -65.47 -7.13
N GLY A 676 9.19 -66.36 -7.96
CA GLY A 676 8.62 -66.89 -9.20
C GLY A 676 9.63 -67.12 -10.30
N PRO A 677 9.22 -67.42 -11.51
CA PRO A 677 10.14 -67.52 -12.67
C PRO A 677 10.92 -66.21 -12.86
N THR A 678 12.25 -66.34 -13.09
CA THR A 678 13.04 -65.16 -13.45
C THR A 678 12.77 -64.80 -14.91
N GLU A 679 12.43 -63.53 -15.13
CA GLU A 679 12.10 -63.03 -16.48
C GLU A 679 12.30 -61.50 -16.52
N THR A 680 12.45 -60.98 -17.73
CA THR A 680 12.41 -59.53 -18.00
C THR A 680 11.51 -59.23 -19.18
N THR A 681 10.61 -58.32 -19.05
CA THR A 681 9.77 -57.83 -20.13
C THR A 681 9.99 -56.32 -20.32
N PHE A 682 10.42 -55.95 -21.52
CA PHE A 682 10.43 -54.56 -21.98
C PHE A 682 9.18 -54.30 -22.79
N VAL A 683 8.39 -53.29 -22.41
CA VAL A 683 7.17 -52.86 -23.10
C VAL A 683 7.45 -51.50 -23.74
N VAL A 684 7.35 -51.44 -25.07
CA VAL A 684 7.51 -50.20 -25.85
C VAL A 684 6.16 -49.87 -26.50
N THR A 685 5.65 -48.71 -26.19
CA THR A 685 4.40 -48.18 -26.77
C THR A 685 4.72 -46.93 -27.59
N LEU A 686 4.24 -46.86 -28.80
CA LEU A 686 4.51 -45.78 -29.75
C LEU A 686 3.21 -45.28 -30.36
N PRO A 687 3.02 -43.97 -30.57
CA PRO A 687 1.88 -43.44 -31.32
C PRO A 687 1.90 -43.95 -32.75
N ARG A 688 0.73 -44.34 -33.27
CA ARG A 688 0.58 -44.86 -34.63
C ARG A 688 0.77 -43.79 -35.69
N HIS A 689 0.32 -42.57 -35.41
CA HIS A 689 0.39 -41.40 -36.29
C HIS A 689 1.11 -40.24 -35.63
N GLU A 690 1.52 -39.27 -36.42
CA GLU A 690 2.07 -38.01 -35.84
C GLU A 690 0.94 -37.20 -35.16
N LEU A 691 1.05 -36.96 -33.83
CA LEU A 691 0.15 -36.11 -33.06
C LEU A 691 0.51 -34.64 -33.24
#